data_8e1db8621706761f105250ab8cc13ea0
#
_entry.id   8e1db8621706761f105250ab8cc13ea0
#
_cell.length_a   1.000
_cell.length_b   1.000
_cell.length_c   1.000
_cell.angle_alpha   90.00
_cell.angle_beta   90.00
_cell.angle_gamma   90.00
#
_symmetry.space_group_name_H-M   'P 1'
#
loop_
_entity.id
_entity.type
_entity.pdbx_description
1 polymer ?
#
loop_
_entity_poly.entity_id
_entity_poly.type
_entity_poly.pdbx_seq_one_letter_code
_entity_poly.pdbx_strand_id
1 'polypeptide(L)'
;MPAIPLHDPTADPLLGAAVETRTTTCYMCACRCGIRVHLRDGEVRYIEGNPEHPLNQGVICAKGSSGIMKQYSPARLTQPLRRKAGTERGDNQYEPIAWDEAFQMLEERLRHLRATDPKQFALFTGRDQMQALTGLFARQFGTPNYAAHGGFCSVNMAAGMIYTIGGSFWEFGGPDLDRAKLFVMIGTAEDHHSNPMKVALSKFKRAGGRFITINPVRTGYSAIADEWIPIKPGTDGALLLALVHELIALGLYDRDFLARYTNAGQLVNQDAASDDFGLMLRNAEGDVVNPLRPHNFYWWDRHSGQPVADHTEGADPALLGHFALPDGTPAVPAFQLLQERVKPYTAEWASGITGIPAEIIRRLAHEMGITARDQKIELPIAWTDSWGKKHDSVTGNPVAFHAMRGLAAHSNGFQTIRTLAILMSLLGTIDRPGGFRHKAPYPRAVPPNARPPKGPEAVKPDTPLNGAPLGWPESPDDLFVDAAGEPVRIDKGFSWEHPLSAHGLMHNVITNAWRGDPYPIDTLLIFMANMAWNSTMNTSEVRKMLNDKREDGQYKIPFLVVCDAFQSEMTAFADLILPDTTYLERHDCMSMLDRPISEFDGPVDSVRIPVLPPTGQCKPFQEVLVELASRLKLPAFTTAEGGRKFRDYPDFIVNYETAPGSGIGFLAGWRGKGGEKSMRGEPNPKQWEMYEKNNCVFQHHLALEHQYMRNWNDGYMRWAQGAGLRRDRDPIVIHLYSEFLQRFRLAAQGKHKGKQPPDRLRQRVQTYFDPLPFYYAPLEEQATDTTRYPLNAVTQRPMAMYHSWDSQNAWLRQIHTYNFLMVNRRTALAEGIADGAWMWVESPWGKVRCQCRHSEAVEPGTVWTWNAIGKAAGAWSLAPDANESRQGFLLNHLIREELPLQAGPGGATISNSDPITGQAAWYDVRVRIYPAQADEPGASWPQAAQPMQPVPGMAAAPERRGWMAGLGLGCKKVTR
;
A
#
# COMPACT_ATOMS: atom_id res chain seq x y z
N MET A 1 35.82 2.31 28.84
CA MET A 1 35.67 0.88 28.63
C MET A 1 36.48 0.53 27.39
N PRO A 2 37.34 -0.47 27.37
CA PRO A 2 37.98 -0.91 26.13
C PRO A 2 36.90 -1.34 25.17
N ALA A 3 36.98 -0.87 23.91
CA ALA A 3 36.08 -1.29 22.86
C ALA A 3 36.14 -2.84 22.75
N ILE A 4 35.03 -3.51 22.97
CA ILE A 4 34.90 -4.92 22.62
C ILE A 4 35.16 -5.00 21.10
N PRO A 5 36.18 -5.74 20.62
CA PRO A 5 36.38 -5.88 19.19
C PRO A 5 35.10 -6.45 18.60
N LEU A 6 34.52 -5.73 17.63
CA LEU A 6 33.42 -6.24 16.86
C LEU A 6 33.87 -7.57 16.27
N HIS A 7 33.17 -8.64 16.62
CA HIS A 7 33.42 -9.97 16.07
C HIS A 7 33.20 -9.92 14.57
N ASP A 8 34.27 -10.11 13.80
CA ASP A 8 34.17 -10.24 12.36
C ASP A 8 33.74 -11.69 12.02
N PRO A 9 32.51 -11.92 11.57
CA PRO A 9 32.04 -13.26 11.27
C PRO A 9 32.80 -13.91 10.10
N THR A 10 33.50 -13.11 9.25
CA THR A 10 34.35 -13.64 8.20
C THR A 10 35.69 -14.15 8.72
N ALA A 11 36.09 -13.68 9.90
CA ALA A 11 37.29 -14.12 10.62
C ALA A 11 37.01 -15.24 11.63
N ASP A 12 35.74 -15.69 11.78
CA ASP A 12 35.39 -16.78 12.69
C ASP A 12 36.02 -18.09 12.24
N PRO A 13 36.86 -18.75 13.08
CA PRO A 13 37.44 -20.03 12.76
C PRO A 13 36.39 -21.12 12.41
N LEU A 14 35.17 -20.99 12.94
CA LEU A 14 34.05 -21.88 12.66
C LEU A 14 33.47 -21.72 11.25
N LEU A 15 33.66 -20.55 10.63
CA LEU A 15 33.24 -20.29 9.26
C LEU A 15 34.25 -20.81 8.22
N GLY A 16 35.51 -21.05 8.62
CA GLY A 16 36.58 -21.58 7.76
C GLY A 16 37.15 -20.54 6.78
N ALA A 17 38.31 -20.91 6.15
CA ALA A 17 39.07 -19.99 5.30
C ALA A 17 38.46 -19.68 3.94
N ALA A 18 37.36 -20.30 3.52
CA ALA A 18 36.74 -20.15 2.20
C ALA A 18 35.30 -19.61 2.27
N VAL A 19 35.13 -18.43 2.89
CA VAL A 19 33.82 -17.73 2.90
C VAL A 19 33.76 -16.76 1.74
N GLU A 20 32.83 -17.01 0.81
CA GLU A 20 32.48 -16.08 -0.25
C GLU A 20 31.41 -15.11 0.28
N THR A 21 31.59 -13.81 0.08
CA THR A 21 30.59 -12.80 0.45
C THR A 21 29.97 -12.18 -0.80
N ARG A 22 28.66 -12.20 -0.91
CA ARG A 22 27.90 -11.55 -1.98
C ARG A 22 26.94 -10.50 -1.41
N THR A 23 26.77 -9.41 -2.15
CA THR A 23 25.81 -8.36 -1.80
C THR A 23 24.52 -8.53 -2.59
N THR A 24 23.39 -8.24 -1.95
CA THR A 24 22.09 -8.21 -2.59
C THR A 24 21.10 -7.39 -1.73
N THR A 25 19.81 -7.39 -2.09
CA THR A 25 18.77 -6.69 -1.35
C THR A 25 17.79 -7.66 -0.70
N CYS A 26 17.56 -7.49 0.59
CA CYS A 26 16.65 -8.29 1.41
C CYS A 26 15.20 -8.18 0.92
N TYR A 27 14.46 -9.32 0.95
CA TYR A 27 13.03 -9.35 0.72
C TYR A 27 12.26 -10.09 1.81
N MET A 28 12.70 -9.92 3.06
CA MET A 28 11.96 -10.42 4.22
C MET A 28 10.86 -9.46 4.67
N CYS A 29 10.83 -8.24 4.12
CA CYS A 29 9.75 -7.25 4.28
C CYS A 29 9.89 -6.13 3.21
N ALA A 30 9.04 -5.12 3.28
CA ALA A 30 9.05 -4.01 2.35
C ALA A 30 10.19 -2.99 2.55
N CYS A 31 11.04 -3.12 3.57
CA CYS A 31 12.12 -2.15 3.83
C CYS A 31 13.27 -2.22 2.82
N ARG A 32 13.47 -3.37 2.14
CA ARG A 32 14.47 -3.52 1.07
C ARG A 32 15.89 -3.15 1.49
N CYS A 33 16.29 -3.59 2.68
CA CYS A 33 17.63 -3.34 3.21
C CYS A 33 18.71 -4.00 2.35
N GLY A 34 19.82 -3.31 2.10
CA GLY A 34 21.01 -3.94 1.54
C GLY A 34 21.61 -4.92 2.52
N ILE A 35 22.00 -6.09 2.02
CA ILE A 35 22.55 -7.19 2.83
C ILE A 35 23.83 -7.74 2.22
N ARG A 36 24.67 -8.28 3.08
CA ARG A 36 25.79 -9.17 2.75
C ARG A 36 25.41 -10.60 3.11
N VAL A 37 25.60 -11.50 2.17
CA VAL A 37 25.31 -12.93 2.32
C VAL A 37 26.62 -13.69 2.26
N HIS A 38 26.94 -14.40 3.33
CA HIS A 38 28.14 -15.18 3.47
C HIS A 38 27.87 -16.64 3.10
N LEU A 39 28.61 -17.13 2.11
CA LEU A 39 28.48 -18.47 1.57
C LEU A 39 29.70 -19.31 1.96
N ARG A 40 29.47 -20.56 2.30
CA ARG A 40 30.50 -21.59 2.46
C ARG A 40 30.06 -22.84 1.73
N ASP A 41 30.89 -23.33 0.84
CA ASP A 41 30.60 -24.50 0.03
C ASP A 41 29.30 -24.38 -0.78
N GLY A 42 29.01 -23.15 -1.26
CA GLY A 42 27.75 -22.81 -1.98
C GLY A 42 26.50 -22.70 -1.13
N GLU A 43 26.58 -22.82 0.20
CA GLU A 43 25.47 -22.68 1.12
C GLU A 43 25.53 -21.36 1.90
N VAL A 44 24.35 -20.75 2.10
CA VAL A 44 24.24 -19.54 2.94
C VAL A 44 24.49 -19.92 4.41
N ARG A 45 25.45 -19.26 5.03
CA ARG A 45 25.80 -19.47 6.45
C ARG A 45 25.41 -18.30 7.34
N TYR A 46 25.47 -17.08 6.82
CA TYR A 46 25.20 -15.89 7.58
C TYR A 46 24.67 -14.77 6.70
N ILE A 47 23.78 -13.95 7.22
CA ILE A 47 23.24 -12.75 6.54
C ILE A 47 23.35 -11.58 7.51
N GLU A 48 24.00 -10.51 7.08
CA GLU A 48 24.13 -9.26 7.81
C GLU A 48 23.68 -8.06 6.97
N GLY A 49 23.52 -6.89 7.61
CA GLY A 49 23.26 -5.65 6.92
C GLY A 49 24.51 -5.14 6.18
N ASN A 50 24.32 -4.59 4.99
CA ASN A 50 25.42 -3.97 4.24
C ASN A 50 25.68 -2.54 4.76
N PRO A 51 26.83 -2.25 5.38
CA PRO A 51 27.17 -0.92 5.88
C PRO A 51 27.24 0.17 4.80
N GLU A 52 27.54 -0.21 3.56
CA GLU A 52 27.66 0.70 2.42
C GLU A 52 26.32 1.04 1.77
N HIS A 53 25.23 0.38 2.19
CA HIS A 53 23.92 0.63 1.62
C HIS A 53 23.29 1.91 2.23
N PRO A 54 22.89 2.91 1.41
CA PRO A 54 22.49 4.23 1.88
C PRO A 54 21.25 4.22 2.78
N LEU A 55 20.35 3.24 2.64
CA LEU A 55 19.09 3.22 3.39
C LEU A 55 19.22 2.64 4.80
N ASN A 56 19.90 1.52 4.95
CA ASN A 56 19.98 0.81 6.24
C ASN A 56 21.34 0.87 6.93
N GLN A 57 22.39 1.32 6.26
CA GLN A 57 23.71 1.59 6.85
C GLN A 57 24.20 0.46 7.79
N GLY A 58 24.07 -0.78 7.34
CA GLY A 58 24.45 -1.96 8.11
C GLY A 58 23.40 -2.47 9.12
N VAL A 59 22.33 -1.71 9.39
CA VAL A 59 21.28 -2.15 10.31
C VAL A 59 20.41 -3.21 9.67
N ILE A 60 20.24 -4.36 10.34
CA ILE A 60 19.35 -5.43 9.93
C ILE A 60 18.48 -5.90 11.10
N CYS A 61 17.28 -6.36 10.83
CA CYS A 61 16.37 -6.90 11.83
C CYS A 61 16.35 -8.44 11.82
N ALA A 62 15.72 -9.04 12.84
CA ALA A 62 15.60 -10.49 12.95
C ALA A 62 15.05 -11.17 11.69
N LYS A 63 14.08 -10.53 10.97
CA LYS A 63 13.58 -11.04 9.69
C LYS A 63 14.69 -11.18 8.65
N GLY A 64 15.48 -10.12 8.46
CA GLY A 64 16.56 -10.11 7.47
C GLY A 64 17.65 -11.15 7.77
N SER A 65 18.12 -11.23 9.02
CA SER A 65 19.12 -12.22 9.43
C SER A 65 18.61 -13.65 9.31
N SER A 66 17.32 -13.88 9.51
CA SER A 66 16.70 -15.21 9.42
C SER A 66 16.34 -15.66 7.99
N GLY A 67 16.73 -14.92 6.96
CA GLY A 67 16.51 -15.29 5.56
C GLY A 67 17.04 -16.67 5.20
N ILE A 68 18.06 -17.17 5.90
CA ILE A 68 18.58 -18.54 5.81
C ILE A 68 17.46 -19.57 6.01
N MET A 69 16.63 -19.38 7.04
CA MET A 69 15.54 -20.29 7.36
C MET A 69 14.42 -20.29 6.31
N LYS A 70 14.32 -19.20 5.54
CA LYS A 70 13.43 -19.15 4.39
C LYS A 70 14.01 -19.90 3.21
N GLN A 71 15.32 -19.75 2.94
CA GLN A 71 16.01 -20.44 1.85
C GLN A 71 15.93 -21.96 2.00
N TYR A 72 16.16 -22.46 3.20
CA TYR A 72 16.20 -23.90 3.47
C TYR A 72 14.92 -24.42 4.15
N SER A 73 13.80 -23.74 3.96
CA SER A 73 12.51 -24.17 4.49
C SER A 73 12.08 -25.52 3.92
N PRO A 74 11.62 -26.48 4.74
CA PRO A 74 11.06 -27.74 4.23
C PRO A 74 9.73 -27.56 3.51
N ALA A 75 9.11 -26.36 3.61
CA ALA A 75 7.90 -26.02 2.87
C ALA A 75 8.16 -25.58 1.42
N ARG A 76 9.42 -25.54 0.96
CA ARG A 76 9.77 -25.13 -0.40
C ARG A 76 9.18 -26.08 -1.45
N LEU A 77 8.50 -25.46 -2.43
CA LEU A 77 8.09 -26.13 -3.66
C LEU A 77 9.27 -26.13 -4.64
N THR A 78 9.53 -27.25 -5.33
CA THR A 78 10.71 -27.40 -6.18
C THR A 78 10.42 -27.83 -7.61
N GLN A 79 9.17 -28.12 -7.96
CA GLN A 79 8.75 -28.52 -9.30
C GLN A 79 7.27 -28.15 -9.54
N PRO A 80 6.84 -27.98 -10.81
CA PRO A 80 5.43 -27.75 -11.11
C PRO A 80 4.55 -28.94 -10.69
N LEU A 81 3.35 -28.64 -10.20
CA LEU A 81 2.41 -29.63 -9.68
C LEU A 81 1.04 -29.44 -10.29
N ARG A 82 0.41 -30.51 -10.74
CA ARG A 82 -0.99 -30.56 -11.16
C ARG A 82 -1.83 -31.30 -10.11
N ARG A 83 -3.02 -30.80 -9.83
CA ARG A 83 -3.98 -31.55 -8.98
C ARG A 83 -4.33 -32.88 -9.64
N LYS A 84 -4.28 -33.97 -8.87
CA LYS A 84 -4.62 -35.30 -9.35
C LYS A 84 -6.07 -35.38 -9.83
N ALA A 85 -6.29 -36.05 -10.94
CA ALA A 85 -7.63 -36.30 -11.44
C ALA A 85 -8.48 -37.04 -10.40
N GLY A 86 -9.76 -36.66 -10.29
CA GLY A 86 -10.69 -37.27 -9.34
C GLY A 86 -10.57 -36.82 -7.88
N THR A 87 -9.67 -35.84 -7.58
CA THR A 87 -9.55 -35.24 -6.24
C THR A 87 -10.18 -33.87 -6.20
N GLU A 88 -10.57 -33.42 -4.99
CA GLU A 88 -11.15 -32.11 -4.76
C GLU A 88 -10.08 -31.07 -4.38
N ARG A 89 -10.40 -29.79 -4.60
CA ARG A 89 -9.61 -28.69 -4.04
C ARG A 89 -9.67 -28.74 -2.51
N GLY A 90 -8.56 -28.57 -1.85
CA GLY A 90 -8.44 -28.74 -0.40
C GLY A 90 -7.93 -30.12 0.02
N ASP A 91 -8.02 -31.14 -0.81
CA ASP A 91 -7.48 -32.49 -0.54
C ASP A 91 -5.94 -32.49 -0.56
N ASN A 92 -5.34 -31.46 -1.14
CA ASN A 92 -3.88 -31.30 -1.25
C ASN A 92 -3.20 -32.48 -1.97
N GLN A 93 -3.85 -33.07 -2.97
CA GLN A 93 -3.37 -34.22 -3.75
C GLN A 93 -2.85 -33.78 -5.11
N TYR A 94 -1.55 -33.86 -5.30
CA TYR A 94 -0.85 -33.36 -6.48
C TYR A 94 0.04 -34.43 -7.10
N GLU A 95 0.31 -34.28 -8.41
CA GLU A 95 1.31 -35.02 -9.13
C GLU A 95 2.29 -34.05 -9.79
N PRO A 96 3.60 -34.41 -9.82
CA PRO A 96 4.62 -33.62 -10.52
C PRO A 96 4.39 -33.66 -12.03
N ILE A 97 4.60 -32.50 -12.69
CA ILE A 97 4.61 -32.37 -14.15
C ILE A 97 5.85 -31.60 -14.60
N ALA A 98 6.17 -31.70 -15.89
CA ALA A 98 7.25 -30.91 -16.48
C ALA A 98 6.80 -29.43 -16.69
N TRP A 99 7.76 -28.52 -16.73
CA TRP A 99 7.47 -27.11 -17.05
C TRP A 99 6.80 -26.92 -18.42
N ASP A 100 7.19 -27.71 -19.43
CA ASP A 100 6.58 -27.62 -20.75
C ASP A 100 5.10 -28.01 -20.71
N GLU A 101 4.74 -29.02 -19.93
CA GLU A 101 3.34 -29.40 -19.71
C GLU A 101 2.57 -28.28 -18.97
N ALA A 102 3.17 -27.70 -17.92
CA ALA A 102 2.56 -26.58 -17.21
C ALA A 102 2.35 -25.35 -18.11
N PHE A 103 3.35 -25.02 -18.94
CA PHE A 103 3.21 -23.95 -19.92
C PHE A 103 2.18 -24.26 -20.99
N GLN A 104 2.11 -25.50 -21.48
CA GLN A 104 1.10 -25.90 -22.46
C GLN A 104 -0.31 -25.74 -21.92
N MET A 105 -0.58 -26.20 -20.70
CA MET A 105 -1.88 -26.02 -20.03
C MET A 105 -2.30 -24.54 -19.95
N LEU A 106 -1.35 -23.67 -19.55
CA LEU A 106 -1.59 -22.23 -19.47
C LEU A 106 -1.75 -21.60 -20.86
N GLU A 107 -0.88 -21.92 -21.79
CA GLU A 107 -0.87 -21.34 -23.13
C GLU A 107 -2.16 -21.65 -23.89
N GLU A 108 -2.57 -22.91 -23.93
CA GLU A 108 -3.81 -23.32 -24.62
C GLU A 108 -5.03 -22.59 -24.05
N ARG A 109 -5.16 -22.55 -22.73
CA ARG A 109 -6.30 -21.93 -22.07
C ARG A 109 -6.30 -20.43 -22.24
N LEU A 110 -5.19 -19.77 -21.97
CA LEU A 110 -5.08 -18.32 -22.07
C LEU A 110 -5.16 -17.83 -23.53
N ARG A 111 -4.66 -18.60 -24.51
CA ARG A 111 -4.82 -18.30 -25.92
C ARG A 111 -6.31 -18.32 -26.30
N HIS A 112 -7.04 -19.33 -25.84
CA HIS A 112 -8.48 -19.40 -26.08
C HIS A 112 -9.20 -18.20 -25.46
N LEU A 113 -8.97 -17.89 -24.20
CA LEU A 113 -9.59 -16.74 -23.53
C LEU A 113 -9.24 -15.43 -24.19
N ARG A 114 -7.99 -15.23 -24.60
CA ARG A 114 -7.58 -14.02 -25.29
C ARG A 114 -8.29 -13.84 -26.62
N ALA A 115 -8.49 -14.92 -27.38
CA ALA A 115 -9.18 -14.91 -28.68
C ALA A 115 -10.70 -14.80 -28.56
N THR A 116 -11.29 -15.11 -27.41
CA THR A 116 -12.76 -15.09 -27.22
C THR A 116 -13.22 -13.98 -26.28
N ASP A 117 -12.83 -14.01 -25.02
CA ASP A 117 -13.15 -13.01 -24.02
C ASP A 117 -12.02 -12.84 -22.99
N PRO A 118 -11.09 -11.87 -23.20
CA PRO A 118 -9.98 -11.63 -22.28
C PRO A 118 -10.38 -11.28 -20.85
N LYS A 119 -11.62 -10.87 -20.60
CA LYS A 119 -12.15 -10.57 -19.27
C LYS A 119 -12.21 -11.81 -18.36
N GLN A 120 -12.32 -12.99 -18.94
CA GLN A 120 -12.40 -14.23 -18.19
C GLN A 120 -11.07 -14.68 -17.56
N PHE A 121 -9.99 -13.95 -17.83
CA PHE A 121 -8.70 -14.11 -17.14
C PHE A 121 -8.49 -13.03 -16.08
N ALA A 122 -8.19 -13.43 -14.85
CA ALA A 122 -7.83 -12.53 -13.76
C ALA A 122 -6.44 -12.86 -13.22
N LEU A 123 -5.64 -11.82 -12.95
CA LEU A 123 -4.28 -11.90 -12.42
C LEU A 123 -4.16 -11.14 -11.10
N PHE A 124 -3.75 -11.85 -10.08
CA PHE A 124 -3.51 -11.30 -8.75
C PHE A 124 -2.07 -11.37 -8.34
N THR A 125 -1.55 -10.27 -7.79
CA THR A 125 -0.24 -10.27 -7.15
C THR A 125 -0.33 -9.87 -5.69
N GLY A 126 0.31 -10.65 -4.81
CA GLY A 126 0.61 -10.24 -3.46
C GLY A 126 1.62 -9.09 -3.43
N ARG A 127 2.40 -8.97 -2.36
CA ARG A 127 3.45 -7.95 -2.25
C ARG A 127 4.65 -8.34 -3.12
N ASP A 128 4.62 -8.00 -4.39
CA ASP A 128 5.70 -8.25 -5.34
C ASP A 128 6.59 -7.01 -5.59
N GLN A 129 7.64 -7.19 -6.38
CA GLN A 129 8.56 -6.13 -6.80
C GLN A 129 8.51 -5.90 -8.32
N MET A 130 7.55 -6.51 -9.02
CA MET A 130 7.49 -6.51 -10.48
C MET A 130 6.15 -6.00 -11.04
N GLN A 131 5.48 -5.09 -10.32
CA GLN A 131 4.14 -4.61 -10.72
C GLN A 131 4.11 -3.98 -12.11
N ALA A 132 5.22 -3.37 -12.55
CA ALA A 132 5.33 -2.85 -13.91
C ALA A 132 5.27 -3.97 -14.96
N LEU A 133 5.93 -5.11 -14.72
CA LEU A 133 5.87 -6.28 -15.60
C LEU A 133 4.49 -6.94 -15.56
N THR A 134 3.92 -7.17 -14.37
CA THR A 134 2.61 -7.81 -14.23
C THR A 134 1.50 -6.95 -14.83
N GLY A 135 1.53 -5.63 -14.61
CA GLY A 135 0.63 -4.69 -15.25
C GLY A 135 0.79 -4.62 -16.77
N LEU A 136 2.03 -4.69 -17.27
CA LEU A 136 2.31 -4.77 -18.71
C LEU A 136 1.77 -6.07 -19.30
N PHE A 137 1.98 -7.21 -18.63
CA PHE A 137 1.44 -8.49 -19.07
C PHE A 137 -0.08 -8.45 -19.18
N ALA A 138 -0.79 -7.99 -18.14
CA ALA A 138 -2.24 -7.87 -18.14
C ALA A 138 -2.74 -6.94 -19.27
N ARG A 139 -2.08 -5.78 -19.45
CA ARG A 139 -2.39 -4.83 -20.53
C ARG A 139 -2.21 -5.47 -21.90
N GLN A 140 -1.10 -6.15 -22.14
CA GLN A 140 -0.78 -6.77 -23.44
C GLN A 140 -1.65 -7.98 -23.74
N PHE A 141 -2.06 -8.71 -22.70
CA PHE A 141 -3.04 -9.79 -22.82
C PHE A 141 -4.42 -9.27 -23.22
N GLY A 142 -4.79 -8.08 -22.72
CA GLY A 142 -6.09 -7.46 -22.96
C GLY A 142 -7.08 -7.63 -21.81
N THR A 143 -6.66 -8.19 -20.64
CA THR A 143 -7.54 -8.31 -19.47
C THR A 143 -7.54 -7.04 -18.61
N PRO A 144 -8.72 -6.53 -18.21
CA PRO A 144 -8.79 -5.48 -17.21
C PRO A 144 -8.59 -5.99 -15.78
N ASN A 145 -8.65 -7.30 -15.56
CA ASN A 145 -8.72 -7.95 -14.26
C ASN A 145 -7.34 -8.19 -13.66
N TYR A 146 -6.62 -7.11 -13.43
CA TYR A 146 -5.37 -7.09 -12.69
C TYR A 146 -5.54 -6.33 -11.39
N ALA A 147 -5.16 -6.95 -10.28
CA ALA A 147 -5.14 -6.29 -8.99
C ALA A 147 -3.85 -6.60 -8.23
N ALA A 148 -3.36 -5.61 -7.47
CA ALA A 148 -2.13 -5.69 -6.71
C ALA A 148 -2.41 -5.51 -5.21
N HIS A 149 -1.47 -5.92 -4.37
CA HIS A 149 -1.53 -5.86 -2.91
C HIS A 149 -1.98 -4.50 -2.32
N GLY A 150 -1.74 -3.40 -3.03
CA GLY A 150 -2.09 -2.06 -2.55
C GLY A 150 -3.56 -1.88 -2.20
N GLY A 151 -4.48 -2.58 -2.87
CA GLY A 151 -5.92 -2.58 -2.57
C GLY A 151 -6.26 -3.08 -1.16
N PHE A 152 -5.46 -3.99 -0.61
CA PHE A 152 -5.57 -4.39 0.79
C PHE A 152 -4.93 -3.42 1.77
N CYS A 153 -3.89 -2.71 1.33
CA CYS A 153 -2.92 -2.15 2.26
C CYS A 153 -3.04 -0.65 2.44
N SER A 154 -3.07 0.10 1.35
CA SER A 154 -2.79 1.53 1.44
C SER A 154 -3.36 2.37 0.29
N VAL A 155 -4.38 1.91 -0.42
CA VAL A 155 -4.94 2.70 -1.51
C VAL A 155 -5.58 4.00 -0.99
N ASN A 156 -6.20 4.01 0.18
CA ASN A 156 -6.68 5.25 0.83
C ASN A 156 -5.54 6.22 1.10
N MET A 157 -4.39 5.72 1.62
CA MET A 157 -3.21 6.55 1.84
C MET A 157 -2.69 7.12 0.52
N ALA A 158 -2.56 6.27 -0.50
CA ALA A 158 -2.08 6.71 -1.81
C ALA A 158 -3.06 7.69 -2.48
N ALA A 159 -4.33 7.32 -2.63
CA ALA A 159 -5.31 8.15 -3.30
C ALA A 159 -5.60 9.44 -2.54
N GLY A 160 -5.84 9.36 -1.22
CA GLY A 160 -6.16 10.53 -0.41
C GLY A 160 -5.06 11.60 -0.43
N MET A 161 -3.79 11.18 -0.38
CA MET A 161 -2.68 12.13 -0.42
C MET A 161 -2.28 12.53 -1.85
N ILE A 162 -2.23 11.59 -2.82
CA ILE A 162 -1.84 11.92 -4.19
C ILE A 162 -2.85 12.87 -4.84
N TYR A 163 -4.16 12.67 -4.63
CA TYR A 163 -5.19 13.60 -5.12
C TYR A 163 -5.24 14.93 -4.35
N THR A 164 -4.48 15.05 -3.26
CA THR A 164 -4.40 16.30 -2.48
C THR A 164 -3.06 17.01 -2.68
N ILE A 165 -1.93 16.30 -2.55
CA ILE A 165 -0.58 16.89 -2.51
C ILE A 165 0.41 16.29 -3.52
N GLY A 166 -0.01 15.43 -4.42
CA GLY A 166 0.85 14.81 -5.44
C GLY A 166 1.82 13.75 -4.93
N GLY A 167 1.75 13.35 -3.68
CA GLY A 167 2.61 12.35 -3.06
C GLY A 167 1.95 11.71 -1.85
N SER A 168 2.63 10.78 -1.21
CA SER A 168 2.13 10.04 -0.06
C SER A 168 3.30 9.65 0.85
N PHE A 169 3.02 9.07 2.00
CA PHE A 169 4.05 8.49 2.86
C PHE A 169 4.68 7.25 2.24
N TRP A 170 5.79 6.82 2.83
CA TRP A 170 6.58 5.66 2.46
C TRP A 170 7.48 5.91 1.23
N GLU A 171 7.18 5.28 0.09
CA GLU A 171 8.00 5.35 -1.11
C GLU A 171 7.95 6.75 -1.77
N PHE A 172 6.93 7.54 -1.48
CA PHE A 172 6.64 8.80 -2.16
C PHE A 172 7.10 10.03 -1.39
N GLY A 173 7.27 9.88 -0.08
CA GLY A 173 7.66 10.96 0.83
C GLY A 173 7.73 10.50 2.26
N GLY A 174 8.10 11.38 3.15
CA GLY A 174 8.19 11.10 4.58
C GLY A 174 8.56 12.32 5.42
N PRO A 175 8.65 12.12 6.76
CA PRO A 175 9.03 13.18 7.69
C PRO A 175 10.52 13.54 7.55
N ASP A 176 10.84 14.82 7.55
CA ASP A 176 12.21 15.34 7.64
C ASP A 176 12.70 15.39 9.10
N LEU A 177 12.97 14.20 9.66
CA LEU A 177 13.34 14.06 11.08
C LEU A 177 14.70 14.67 11.43
N ASP A 178 15.57 14.94 10.45
CA ASP A 178 16.84 15.61 10.70
C ASP A 178 16.65 17.09 11.12
N ARG A 179 15.50 17.68 10.78
CA ARG A 179 15.18 19.09 11.04
C ARG A 179 13.89 19.33 11.81
N ALA A 180 13.03 18.32 11.95
CA ALA A 180 11.79 18.45 12.69
C ALA A 180 12.03 18.83 14.17
N LYS A 181 11.09 19.54 14.77
CA LYS A 181 11.03 19.85 16.22
C LYS A 181 9.92 19.07 16.90
N LEU A 182 8.79 18.91 16.21
CA LEU A 182 7.67 18.09 16.64
C LEU A 182 7.42 17.02 15.59
N PHE A 183 7.34 15.77 16.03
CA PHE A 183 6.97 14.64 15.19
C PHE A 183 5.75 13.92 15.73
N VAL A 184 4.72 13.79 14.90
CA VAL A 184 3.45 13.13 15.24
C VAL A 184 3.27 11.91 14.36
N MET A 185 3.24 10.73 14.96
CA MET A 185 3.00 9.47 14.29
C MET A 185 1.63 8.92 14.63
N ILE A 186 0.81 8.65 13.62
CA ILE A 186 -0.58 8.25 13.78
C ILE A 186 -0.80 6.88 13.15
N GLY A 187 -1.35 5.93 13.91
CA GLY A 187 -1.79 4.63 13.42
C GLY A 187 -0.72 3.80 12.71
N THR A 188 0.53 3.83 13.19
CA THR A 188 1.65 3.15 12.55
C THR A 188 2.18 2.02 13.43
N ALA A 189 2.25 0.81 12.85
CA ALA A 189 2.88 -0.35 13.46
C ALA A 189 4.42 -0.30 13.33
N GLU A 190 5.10 -1.07 14.20
CA GLU A 190 6.56 -1.06 14.36
C GLU A 190 7.37 -1.39 13.12
N ASP A 191 6.85 -2.25 12.27
CA ASP A 191 7.62 -2.91 11.23
C ASP A 191 7.56 -2.22 9.86
N HIS A 192 6.73 -1.20 9.70
CA HIS A 192 6.82 -0.29 8.59
C HIS A 192 8.00 0.65 8.80
N HIS A 193 8.93 0.69 7.86
CA HIS A 193 10.16 1.48 7.96
C HIS A 193 11.06 1.13 9.16
N SER A 194 11.00 -0.13 9.62
CA SER A 194 11.60 -0.50 10.90
C SER A 194 13.05 -0.03 11.09
N ASN A 195 13.93 -0.25 10.13
CA ASN A 195 15.33 0.13 10.28
C ASN A 195 15.62 1.60 9.92
N PRO A 196 15.32 2.10 8.71
CA PRO A 196 15.58 3.50 8.36
C PRO A 196 14.87 4.48 9.31
N MET A 197 13.61 4.22 9.63
CA MET A 197 12.84 5.08 10.55
C MET A 197 13.42 5.06 11.98
N LYS A 198 13.86 3.91 12.51
CA LYS A 198 14.46 3.84 13.83
C LYS A 198 15.79 4.59 13.91
N VAL A 199 16.61 4.52 12.87
CA VAL A 199 17.85 5.30 12.78
C VAL A 199 17.54 6.80 12.81
N ALA A 200 16.61 7.26 11.95
CA ALA A 200 16.21 8.66 11.90
C ALA A 200 15.60 9.15 13.23
N LEU A 201 14.68 8.35 13.82
CA LEU A 201 14.03 8.70 15.08
C LEU A 201 15.02 8.75 16.25
N SER A 202 16.01 7.87 16.28
CA SER A 202 17.07 7.91 17.29
C SER A 202 17.90 9.20 17.20
N LYS A 203 18.21 9.67 16.00
CA LYS A 203 18.88 10.96 15.79
C LYS A 203 17.99 12.13 16.22
N PHE A 204 16.73 12.12 15.80
CA PHE A 204 15.72 13.13 16.15
C PHE A 204 15.57 13.31 17.67
N LYS A 205 15.39 12.21 18.41
CA LYS A 205 15.26 12.28 19.88
C LYS A 205 16.55 12.77 20.56
N ARG A 206 17.73 12.35 20.08
CA ARG A 206 19.01 12.85 20.61
C ARG A 206 19.22 14.35 20.35
N ALA A 207 18.61 14.88 19.29
CA ALA A 207 18.60 16.30 19.01
C ALA A 207 17.56 17.10 19.82
N GLY A 208 16.82 16.44 20.73
CA GLY A 208 15.80 17.08 21.58
C GLY A 208 14.44 17.26 20.91
N GLY A 209 14.19 16.57 19.82
CA GLY A 209 12.89 16.58 19.15
C GLY A 209 11.79 15.89 19.99
N ARG A 210 10.59 16.48 20.00
CA ARG A 210 9.41 15.94 20.69
C ARG A 210 8.64 14.96 19.82
N PHE A 211 8.40 13.76 20.33
CA PHE A 211 7.75 12.67 19.62
C PHE A 211 6.42 12.29 20.27
N ILE A 212 5.32 12.43 19.54
CA ILE A 212 3.95 12.08 19.96
C ILE A 212 3.44 10.95 19.09
N THR A 213 2.82 9.92 19.70
CA THR A 213 2.10 8.88 18.98
C THR A 213 0.63 8.87 19.33
N ILE A 214 -0.21 8.71 18.31
CA ILE A 214 -1.67 8.57 18.42
C ILE A 214 -2.03 7.20 17.87
N ASN A 215 -2.45 6.28 18.76
CA ASN A 215 -2.66 4.89 18.38
C ASN A 215 -3.51 4.19 19.46
N PRO A 216 -4.42 3.28 19.12
CA PRO A 216 -5.18 2.51 20.13
C PRO A 216 -4.30 1.60 21.01
N VAL A 217 -3.07 1.32 20.57
CA VAL A 217 -2.16 0.38 21.23
C VAL A 217 -0.81 1.04 21.49
N ARG A 218 -0.30 0.93 22.72
CA ARG A 218 1.03 1.41 23.10
C ARG A 218 2.08 0.32 22.85
N THR A 219 2.47 0.12 21.61
CA THR A 219 3.53 -0.83 21.21
C THR A 219 4.51 -0.15 20.27
N GLY A 220 5.66 -0.77 20.04
CA GLY A 220 6.64 -0.30 19.09
C GLY A 220 7.05 1.15 19.26
N TYR A 221 6.77 1.96 18.29
CA TYR A 221 7.08 3.38 18.34
C TYR A 221 6.39 4.11 19.49
N SER A 222 5.16 3.71 19.85
CA SER A 222 4.45 4.32 20.98
C SER A 222 5.13 4.06 22.33
N ALA A 223 5.91 2.98 22.45
CA ALA A 223 6.65 2.68 23.67
C ALA A 223 7.84 3.61 23.92
N ILE A 224 8.37 4.25 22.88
CA ILE A 224 9.51 5.19 22.93
C ILE A 224 9.11 6.64 22.67
N ALA A 225 7.82 6.91 22.50
CA ALA A 225 7.29 8.27 22.35
C ALA A 225 7.38 9.04 23.66
N ASP A 226 7.49 10.36 23.59
CA ASP A 226 7.40 11.26 24.75
C ASP A 226 5.95 11.31 25.27
N GLU A 227 4.98 11.10 24.36
CA GLU A 227 3.58 11.03 24.71
C GLU A 227 2.86 10.01 23.83
N TRP A 228 2.04 9.16 24.44
CA TRP A 228 1.10 8.29 23.76
C TRP A 228 -0.32 8.69 24.06
N ILE A 229 -1.10 8.93 23.01
CA ILE A 229 -2.51 9.32 23.10
C ILE A 229 -3.35 8.15 22.57
N PRO A 230 -4.07 7.44 23.43
CA PRO A 230 -5.00 6.39 23.00
C PRO A 230 -6.18 6.98 22.23
N ILE A 231 -6.57 6.32 21.14
CA ILE A 231 -7.71 6.72 20.30
C ILE A 231 -8.55 5.49 19.96
N LYS A 232 -9.86 5.65 19.87
CA LYS A 232 -10.73 4.60 19.35
C LYS A 232 -10.50 4.38 17.86
N PRO A 233 -10.32 3.12 17.39
CA PRO A 233 -10.14 2.82 15.96
C PRO A 233 -11.25 3.41 15.07
N GLY A 234 -10.87 3.92 13.90
CA GLY A 234 -11.81 4.48 12.91
C GLY A 234 -12.30 5.91 13.22
N THR A 235 -11.80 6.52 14.30
CA THR A 235 -12.21 7.88 14.70
C THR A 235 -11.14 8.94 14.44
N ASP A 236 -10.05 8.58 13.81
CA ASP A 236 -8.94 9.50 13.48
C ASP A 236 -9.39 10.70 12.65
N GLY A 237 -10.35 10.49 11.74
CA GLY A 237 -10.95 11.59 10.96
C GLY A 237 -11.62 12.66 11.82
N ALA A 238 -12.27 12.27 12.91
CA ALA A 238 -12.88 13.22 13.85
C ALA A 238 -11.81 14.03 14.59
N LEU A 239 -10.72 13.37 15.04
CA LEU A 239 -9.60 14.07 15.66
C LEU A 239 -8.98 15.08 14.69
N LEU A 240 -8.67 14.66 13.46
CA LEU A 240 -8.01 15.51 12.47
C LEU A 240 -8.87 16.72 12.07
N LEU A 241 -10.19 16.54 11.93
CA LEU A 241 -11.11 17.65 11.66
C LEU A 241 -11.15 18.65 12.81
N ALA A 242 -11.13 18.19 14.07
CA ALA A 242 -11.06 19.07 15.22
C ALA A 242 -9.73 19.83 15.29
N LEU A 243 -8.61 19.18 14.96
CA LEU A 243 -7.31 19.87 14.87
C LEU A 243 -7.31 20.94 13.78
N VAL A 244 -7.93 20.66 12.62
CA VAL A 244 -8.12 21.66 11.54
C VAL A 244 -9.00 22.82 12.04
N HIS A 245 -10.10 22.54 12.73
CA HIS A 245 -10.98 23.54 13.31
C HIS A 245 -10.22 24.45 14.30
N GLU A 246 -9.52 23.87 15.27
CA GLU A 246 -8.79 24.62 16.29
C GLU A 246 -7.67 25.48 15.69
N LEU A 247 -6.92 24.99 14.72
CA LEU A 247 -5.88 25.77 14.02
C LEU A 247 -6.46 26.98 13.30
N ILE A 248 -7.61 26.81 12.63
CA ILE A 248 -8.29 27.91 11.93
C ILE A 248 -8.86 28.91 12.93
N ALA A 249 -9.50 28.44 14.01
CA ALA A 249 -10.09 29.30 15.05
C ALA A 249 -9.00 30.12 15.78
N LEU A 250 -7.82 29.55 16.00
CA LEU A 250 -6.69 30.23 16.64
C LEU A 250 -5.87 31.11 15.67
N GLY A 251 -6.15 31.06 14.36
CA GLY A 251 -5.34 31.75 13.34
C GLY A 251 -3.92 31.19 13.22
N LEU A 252 -3.71 29.94 13.62
CA LEU A 252 -2.42 29.23 13.62
C LEU A 252 -2.18 28.45 12.31
N TYR A 253 -2.38 29.10 11.18
CA TYR A 253 -2.13 28.52 9.85
C TYR A 253 -1.21 29.42 9.02
N ASP A 254 -0.45 28.84 8.11
CA ASP A 254 0.47 29.57 7.21
C ASP A 254 -0.32 30.14 6.02
N ARG A 255 -0.81 31.39 6.18
CA ARG A 255 -1.60 32.08 5.16
C ARG A 255 -0.86 32.17 3.82
N ASP A 256 0.43 32.51 3.85
CA ASP A 256 1.19 32.73 2.62
C ASP A 256 1.41 31.40 1.85
N PHE A 257 1.61 30.31 2.58
CA PHE A 257 1.69 28.99 1.99
C PHE A 257 0.34 28.61 1.34
N LEU A 258 -0.75 28.80 2.04
CA LEU A 258 -2.10 28.49 1.54
C LEU A 258 -2.44 29.32 0.30
N ALA A 259 -2.18 30.60 0.34
CA ALA A 259 -2.47 31.53 -0.75
C ALA A 259 -1.69 31.20 -2.03
N ARG A 260 -0.40 30.85 -1.89
CA ARG A 260 0.49 30.67 -3.04
C ARG A 260 0.52 29.26 -3.60
N TYR A 261 0.48 28.23 -2.75
CA TYR A 261 0.80 26.86 -3.15
C TYR A 261 -0.41 25.91 -3.12
N THR A 262 -1.58 26.42 -2.77
CA THR A 262 -2.80 25.62 -2.69
C THR A 262 -3.94 26.30 -3.44
N ASN A 263 -5.04 25.57 -3.60
CA ASN A 263 -6.26 26.15 -4.16
C ASN A 263 -7.12 26.91 -3.14
N ALA A 264 -6.56 27.27 -1.99
CA ALA A 264 -7.27 27.97 -0.90
C ALA A 264 -7.91 29.29 -1.33
N GLY A 265 -7.21 30.07 -2.17
CA GLY A 265 -7.71 31.34 -2.69
C GLY A 265 -8.51 31.23 -3.99
N GLN A 266 -8.56 30.06 -4.62
CA GLN A 266 -9.34 29.89 -5.86
C GLN A 266 -10.83 29.99 -5.56
N LEU A 267 -11.56 30.73 -6.45
CA LEU A 267 -12.99 30.99 -6.29
C LEU A 267 -13.81 29.80 -6.78
N VAL A 268 -14.76 29.40 -5.96
CA VAL A 268 -15.70 28.31 -6.22
C VAL A 268 -17.08 28.90 -6.54
N ASN A 269 -17.72 28.42 -7.61
CA ASN A 269 -19.07 28.82 -8.01
C ASN A 269 -20.10 28.41 -6.92
N GLN A 270 -20.86 29.38 -6.41
CA GLN A 270 -21.92 29.16 -5.42
C GLN A 270 -23.33 29.41 -5.97
N ASP A 271 -23.49 29.51 -7.28
CA ASP A 271 -24.81 29.54 -7.89
C ASP A 271 -25.44 28.14 -7.91
N ALA A 272 -26.38 27.89 -6.99
CA ALA A 272 -27.06 26.60 -6.86
C ALA A 272 -27.86 26.18 -8.12
N ALA A 273 -28.25 27.15 -8.95
CA ALA A 273 -28.98 26.89 -10.19
C ALA A 273 -28.05 26.42 -11.32
N SER A 274 -26.76 26.75 -11.24
CA SER A 274 -25.77 26.42 -12.25
C SER A 274 -25.47 24.90 -12.32
N ASP A 275 -25.26 24.38 -13.53
CA ASP A 275 -24.72 23.03 -13.75
C ASP A 275 -23.28 22.91 -13.21
N ASP A 276 -22.56 24.02 -13.08
CA ASP A 276 -21.20 24.14 -12.56
C ASP A 276 -21.15 24.49 -11.07
N PHE A 277 -22.26 24.35 -10.33
CA PHE A 277 -22.28 24.58 -8.88
C PHE A 277 -21.15 23.83 -8.15
N GLY A 278 -20.37 24.55 -7.38
CA GLY A 278 -19.25 23.98 -6.65
C GLY A 278 -18.00 23.66 -7.48
N LEU A 279 -17.95 23.98 -8.77
CA LEU A 279 -16.71 23.92 -9.55
C LEU A 279 -15.89 25.22 -9.36
N MET A 280 -14.58 25.10 -9.58
CA MET A 280 -13.70 26.26 -9.58
C MET A 280 -14.01 27.16 -10.77
N LEU A 281 -14.13 28.46 -10.53
CA LEU A 281 -14.36 29.48 -11.56
C LEU A 281 -13.07 29.68 -12.37
N ARG A 282 -13.24 29.72 -13.70
CA ARG A 282 -12.13 29.81 -14.67
C ARG A 282 -12.15 31.15 -15.36
N ASN A 283 -11.00 31.80 -15.43
CA ASN A 283 -10.79 33.02 -16.22
C ASN A 283 -10.51 32.61 -17.67
N ALA A 284 -11.48 32.82 -18.55
CA ALA A 284 -11.37 32.57 -19.97
C ALA A 284 -10.74 33.73 -20.77
N GLU A 285 -10.62 34.91 -20.14
CA GLU A 285 -10.10 36.14 -20.77
C GLU A 285 -8.67 36.42 -20.28
N GLY A 286 -7.79 36.81 -21.20
CA GLY A 286 -6.41 37.16 -20.91
C GLY A 286 -5.39 36.05 -21.12
N ASP A 287 -4.12 36.40 -21.07
CA ASP A 287 -3.00 35.47 -21.22
C ASP A 287 -3.00 34.46 -20.08
N VAL A 288 -2.80 33.19 -20.44
CA VAL A 288 -2.68 32.11 -19.47
C VAL A 288 -1.32 32.27 -18.75
N VAL A 289 -1.36 32.49 -17.45
CA VAL A 289 -0.16 32.68 -16.62
C VAL A 289 0.75 31.44 -16.64
N ASN A 290 0.16 30.25 -16.63
CA ASN A 290 0.89 29.00 -16.84
C ASN A 290 0.60 28.44 -18.24
N PRO A 291 1.56 28.49 -19.20
CA PRO A 291 1.33 28.02 -20.57
C PRO A 291 1.02 26.53 -20.69
N LEU A 292 1.19 25.77 -19.62
CA LEU A 292 0.86 24.34 -19.57
C LEU A 292 -0.61 24.08 -19.20
N ARG A 293 -1.37 25.13 -18.83
CA ARG A 293 -2.81 25.06 -18.54
C ARG A 293 -3.64 25.67 -19.67
N PRO A 294 -4.81 25.12 -19.94
CA PRO A 294 -5.72 25.69 -20.95
C PRO A 294 -6.43 26.98 -20.48
N HIS A 295 -6.38 27.31 -19.20
CA HIS A 295 -7.05 28.44 -18.56
C HIS A 295 -6.42 28.76 -17.21
N ASN A 296 -6.66 29.98 -16.69
CA ASN A 296 -6.40 30.34 -15.31
C ASN A 296 -7.65 30.11 -14.45
N PHE A 297 -7.45 30.02 -13.12
CA PHE A 297 -8.52 30.12 -12.14
C PHE A 297 -8.67 31.55 -11.67
N TYR A 298 -9.78 31.92 -11.04
CA TYR A 298 -9.96 33.23 -10.44
C TYR A 298 -9.48 33.22 -9.01
N TRP A 299 -8.71 34.28 -8.63
CA TRP A 299 -8.53 34.79 -7.27
C TRP A 299 -9.33 36.07 -7.09
N TRP A 300 -9.76 36.35 -5.85
CA TRP A 300 -10.19 37.68 -5.48
C TRP A 300 -8.98 38.43 -4.91
N ASP A 301 -8.51 39.45 -5.61
CA ASP A 301 -7.35 40.23 -5.16
C ASP A 301 -7.78 41.25 -4.10
N ARG A 302 -7.12 41.20 -2.94
CA ARG A 302 -7.43 42.10 -1.81
C ARG A 302 -6.96 43.52 -2.04
N HIS A 303 -5.99 43.77 -2.92
CA HIS A 303 -5.48 45.09 -3.24
C HIS A 303 -6.43 45.85 -4.18
N SER A 304 -6.85 45.22 -5.23
CA SER A 304 -7.75 45.83 -6.22
C SER A 304 -9.23 45.69 -5.89
N GLY A 305 -9.61 44.73 -5.03
CA GLY A 305 -11.01 44.40 -4.80
C GLY A 305 -11.71 43.79 -6.02
N GLN A 306 -10.96 43.15 -6.91
CA GLN A 306 -11.47 42.58 -8.17
C GLN A 306 -11.03 41.13 -8.35
N PRO A 307 -11.76 40.32 -9.15
CA PRO A 307 -11.29 39.03 -9.56
C PRO A 307 -10.11 39.17 -10.54
N VAL A 308 -9.06 38.38 -10.31
CA VAL A 308 -7.87 38.35 -11.17
C VAL A 308 -7.51 36.88 -11.47
N ALA A 309 -6.70 36.65 -12.50
CA ALA A 309 -6.15 35.32 -12.76
C ALA A 309 -5.27 34.86 -11.59
N ASP A 310 -5.34 33.59 -11.24
CA ASP A 310 -4.46 33.02 -10.22
C ASP A 310 -2.98 33.19 -10.61
N HIS A 311 -2.12 33.46 -9.60
CA HIS A 311 -0.69 33.75 -9.77
C HIS A 311 -0.37 35.04 -10.53
N THR A 312 -1.32 35.97 -10.72
CA THR A 312 -1.05 37.31 -11.20
C THR A 312 0.00 37.96 -10.30
N GLU A 313 1.02 38.57 -10.93
CA GLU A 313 2.11 39.23 -10.20
C GLU A 313 1.58 40.38 -9.34
N GLY A 314 1.98 40.41 -8.08
CA GLY A 314 1.56 41.43 -7.11
C GLY A 314 0.16 41.23 -6.52
N ALA A 315 -0.62 40.26 -6.96
CA ALA A 315 -1.92 39.99 -6.38
C ALA A 315 -1.81 39.36 -4.99
N ASP A 316 -2.68 39.76 -4.07
CA ASP A 316 -2.85 39.17 -2.73
C ASP A 316 -4.22 38.45 -2.63
N PRO A 317 -4.29 37.12 -2.84
CA PRO A 317 -5.55 36.43 -2.87
C PRO A 317 -6.27 36.43 -1.52
N ALA A 318 -7.55 36.76 -1.55
CA ALA A 318 -8.44 36.59 -0.39
C ALA A 318 -8.66 35.09 -0.13
N LEU A 319 -8.47 34.69 1.11
CA LEU A 319 -8.81 33.33 1.59
C LEU A 319 -10.22 33.29 2.18
N LEU A 320 -10.73 34.39 2.64
CA LEU A 320 -12.03 34.55 3.30
C LEU A 320 -12.89 35.59 2.57
N GLY A 321 -14.20 35.42 2.61
CA GLY A 321 -15.18 36.35 2.08
C GLY A 321 -16.17 35.70 1.10
N HIS A 322 -17.21 36.40 0.79
CA HIS A 322 -18.23 36.06 -0.19
C HIS A 322 -18.23 37.17 -1.24
N PHE A 323 -18.07 36.84 -2.47
CA PHE A 323 -17.88 37.76 -3.59
C PHE A 323 -18.87 37.46 -4.70
N ALA A 324 -18.91 38.36 -5.68
CA ALA A 324 -19.59 38.13 -6.95
C ALA A 324 -18.67 38.54 -8.08
N LEU A 325 -18.63 37.73 -9.12
CA LEU A 325 -17.93 38.08 -10.38
C LEU A 325 -18.67 39.23 -11.09
N PRO A 326 -18.05 39.92 -12.06
CA PRO A 326 -18.68 41.02 -12.80
C PRO A 326 -20.02 40.66 -13.49
N ASP A 327 -20.21 39.40 -13.84
CA ASP A 327 -21.46 38.84 -14.39
C ASP A 327 -22.52 38.50 -13.34
N GLY A 328 -22.23 38.76 -12.06
CA GLY A 328 -23.10 38.47 -10.92
C GLY A 328 -22.97 37.04 -10.36
N THR A 329 -22.12 36.19 -10.87
CA THR A 329 -21.91 34.80 -10.36
C THR A 329 -21.41 34.85 -8.92
N PRO A 330 -22.11 34.23 -7.94
CA PRO A 330 -21.65 34.16 -6.57
C PRO A 330 -20.38 33.31 -6.47
N ALA A 331 -19.35 33.82 -5.79
CA ALA A 331 -18.01 33.23 -5.74
C ALA A 331 -17.45 33.26 -4.32
N VAL A 332 -16.89 32.14 -3.87
CA VAL A 332 -16.34 32.00 -2.52
C VAL A 332 -14.98 31.32 -2.59
N PRO A 333 -13.92 31.82 -1.90
CA PRO A 333 -12.64 31.12 -1.83
C PRO A 333 -12.79 29.73 -1.21
N ALA A 334 -12.05 28.76 -1.75
CA ALA A 334 -12.09 27.39 -1.25
C ALA A 334 -11.76 27.27 0.25
N PHE A 335 -10.89 28.12 0.78
CA PHE A 335 -10.59 28.16 2.22
C PHE A 335 -11.75 28.63 3.07
N GLN A 336 -12.55 29.61 2.61
CA GLN A 336 -13.78 30.03 3.31
C GLN A 336 -14.75 28.86 3.44
N LEU A 337 -14.92 28.06 2.37
CA LEU A 337 -15.77 26.87 2.40
C LEU A 337 -15.23 25.81 3.39
N LEU A 338 -13.91 25.64 3.47
CA LEU A 338 -13.29 24.75 4.46
C LEU A 338 -13.53 25.27 5.88
N GLN A 339 -13.36 26.57 6.14
CA GLN A 339 -13.62 27.17 7.44
C GLN A 339 -15.07 26.96 7.88
N GLU A 340 -16.02 27.16 6.97
CA GLU A 340 -17.45 26.92 7.24
C GLU A 340 -17.73 25.44 7.51
N ARG A 341 -17.14 24.54 6.73
CA ARG A 341 -17.28 23.10 6.89
C ARG A 341 -16.84 22.63 8.28
N VAL A 342 -15.72 23.14 8.80
CA VAL A 342 -15.14 22.62 10.04
C VAL A 342 -15.72 23.28 11.31
N LYS A 343 -16.54 24.29 11.20
CA LYS A 343 -17.17 24.96 12.37
C LYS A 343 -17.79 24.00 13.39
N PRO A 344 -18.54 22.97 13.01
CA PRO A 344 -19.15 22.05 13.98
C PRO A 344 -18.18 21.05 14.59
N TYR A 345 -16.97 20.91 14.06
CA TYR A 345 -16.01 19.89 14.47
C TYR A 345 -15.09 20.37 15.60
N THR A 346 -15.71 20.76 16.73
CA THR A 346 -14.98 21.27 17.90
C THR A 346 -14.22 20.17 18.64
N ALA A 347 -13.31 20.55 19.54
CA ALA A 347 -12.60 19.60 20.40
C ALA A 347 -13.57 18.77 21.26
N GLU A 348 -14.71 19.36 21.73
CA GLU A 348 -15.73 18.65 22.50
C GLU A 348 -16.45 17.60 21.66
N TRP A 349 -16.84 17.98 20.43
CA TRP A 349 -17.44 17.04 19.48
C TRP A 349 -16.53 15.84 19.24
N ALA A 350 -15.24 16.09 18.93
CA ALA A 350 -14.27 15.04 18.67
C ALA A 350 -13.97 14.19 19.91
N SER A 351 -13.94 14.81 21.11
CA SER A 351 -13.75 14.09 22.37
C SER A 351 -14.82 13.02 22.60
N GLY A 352 -16.08 13.35 22.32
CA GLY A 352 -17.19 12.39 22.42
C GLY A 352 -17.06 11.19 21.50
N ILE A 353 -16.40 11.34 20.35
CA ILE A 353 -16.21 10.28 19.35
C ILE A 353 -14.94 9.48 19.62
N THR A 354 -13.80 10.18 19.79
CA THR A 354 -12.46 9.59 19.85
C THR A 354 -12.08 9.00 21.20
N GLY A 355 -12.74 9.50 22.28
CA GLY A 355 -12.34 9.21 23.65
C GLY A 355 -11.16 10.05 24.15
N ILE A 356 -10.59 10.92 23.32
CA ILE A 356 -9.50 11.83 23.72
C ILE A 356 -10.10 13.06 24.39
N PRO A 357 -9.63 13.47 25.60
CA PRO A 357 -10.10 14.68 26.25
C PRO A 357 -9.96 15.94 25.39
N ALA A 358 -10.96 16.80 25.39
CA ALA A 358 -11.01 18.00 24.55
C ALA A 358 -9.82 18.96 24.80
N GLU A 359 -9.35 19.06 26.04
CA GLU A 359 -8.17 19.84 26.40
C GLU A 359 -6.88 19.31 25.77
N ILE A 360 -6.76 17.98 25.57
CA ILE A 360 -5.63 17.38 24.86
C ILE A 360 -5.69 17.74 23.38
N ILE A 361 -6.88 17.69 22.77
CA ILE A 361 -7.06 18.06 21.35
C ILE A 361 -6.67 19.52 21.12
N ARG A 362 -7.13 20.44 21.96
CA ARG A 362 -6.75 21.87 21.88
C ARG A 362 -5.27 22.07 22.09
N ARG A 363 -4.68 21.42 23.09
CA ARG A 363 -3.25 21.50 23.35
C ARG A 363 -2.44 21.02 22.14
N LEU A 364 -2.82 19.90 21.51
CA LEU A 364 -2.16 19.39 20.32
C LEU A 364 -2.21 20.38 19.16
N ALA A 365 -3.39 20.94 18.87
CA ALA A 365 -3.54 21.94 17.81
C ALA A 365 -2.67 23.18 18.09
N HIS A 366 -2.69 23.69 19.32
CA HIS A 366 -1.88 24.83 19.74
C HIS A 366 -0.38 24.50 19.63
N GLU A 367 0.07 23.35 20.14
CA GLU A 367 1.47 22.93 20.09
C GLU A 367 1.98 22.80 18.64
N MET A 368 1.18 22.18 17.76
CA MET A 368 1.51 22.10 16.33
C MET A 368 1.61 23.48 15.68
N GLY A 369 0.61 24.34 15.94
CA GLY A 369 0.53 25.67 15.36
C GLY A 369 1.68 26.59 15.76
N ILE A 370 1.98 26.67 17.07
CA ILE A 370 3.09 27.50 17.57
C ILE A 370 4.45 26.95 17.11
N THR A 371 4.62 25.63 17.07
CA THR A 371 5.87 25.02 16.59
C THR A 371 6.10 25.37 15.12
N ALA A 372 5.07 25.27 14.28
CA ALA A 372 5.17 25.60 12.86
C ALA A 372 5.41 27.11 12.64
N ARG A 373 4.77 27.99 13.43
CA ARG A 373 4.85 29.44 13.26
C ARG A 373 6.10 30.05 13.88
N ASP A 374 6.45 29.66 15.10
CA ASP A 374 7.43 30.35 15.94
C ASP A 374 8.83 29.70 15.93
N GLN A 375 8.94 28.42 15.51
CA GLN A 375 10.21 27.71 15.45
C GLN A 375 10.71 27.47 14.00
N LYS A 376 10.40 28.41 13.11
CA LYS A 376 10.79 28.33 11.70
C LYS A 376 12.28 28.08 11.50
N ILE A 377 12.59 27.34 10.46
CA ILE A 377 13.95 27.03 10.00
C ILE A 377 14.21 27.81 8.73
N GLU A 378 15.28 28.57 8.69
CA GLU A 378 15.77 29.23 7.48
C GLU A 378 17.04 28.54 6.98
N LEU A 379 16.99 28.01 5.76
CA LEU A 379 18.15 27.46 5.07
C LEU A 379 18.59 28.43 3.98
N PRO A 380 19.86 28.84 3.92
CA PRO A 380 20.39 29.78 2.91
C PRO A 380 20.56 29.06 1.56
N ILE A 381 19.47 28.61 0.97
CA ILE A 381 19.39 27.85 -0.28
C ILE A 381 18.61 28.71 -1.27
N ALA A 382 19.31 29.30 -2.23
CA ALA A 382 18.66 30.07 -3.29
C ALA A 382 17.97 29.16 -4.29
N TRP A 383 16.74 29.50 -4.70
CA TRP A 383 15.96 28.72 -5.67
C TRP A 383 14.98 29.63 -6.43
N THR A 384 14.45 29.14 -7.54
CA THR A 384 13.46 29.84 -8.34
C THR A 384 12.18 29.01 -8.41
N ASP A 385 11.04 29.63 -8.15
CA ASP A 385 9.78 28.92 -8.24
C ASP A 385 9.27 28.81 -9.69
N SER A 386 8.26 27.99 -9.88
CA SER A 386 7.69 27.70 -11.19
C SER A 386 7.02 28.92 -11.86
N TRP A 387 6.81 30.01 -11.11
CA TRP A 387 6.28 31.28 -11.61
C TRP A 387 7.35 32.36 -11.82
N GLY A 388 8.63 31.96 -11.69
CA GLY A 388 9.79 32.83 -11.97
C GLY A 388 10.25 33.69 -10.80
N LYS A 389 9.61 33.63 -9.64
CA LYS A 389 10.07 34.37 -8.44
C LYS A 389 11.29 33.71 -7.87
N LYS A 390 12.32 34.55 -7.61
CA LYS A 390 13.56 34.12 -6.94
C LYS A 390 13.41 34.22 -5.43
N HIS A 391 13.99 33.25 -4.75
CA HIS A 391 14.02 33.12 -3.30
C HIS A 391 15.50 32.93 -2.88
N ASP A 392 15.92 33.63 -1.86
CA ASP A 392 17.31 33.54 -1.35
C ASP A 392 17.45 32.45 -0.28
N SER A 393 16.34 31.96 0.26
CA SER A 393 16.31 30.94 1.28
C SER A 393 15.11 30.01 1.11
N VAL A 394 15.15 28.88 1.83
CA VAL A 394 14.03 27.96 2.01
C VAL A 394 13.61 27.98 3.48
N THR A 395 12.37 28.39 3.72
CA THR A 395 11.78 28.41 5.07
C THR A 395 11.11 27.09 5.38
N GLY A 396 11.40 26.50 6.54
CA GLY A 396 10.80 25.30 7.07
C GLY A 396 9.89 25.54 8.25
N ASN A 397 8.77 24.81 8.32
CA ASN A 397 7.84 24.78 9.44
C ASN A 397 7.98 23.39 10.10
N PRO A 398 8.73 23.24 11.25
CA PRO A 398 9.29 21.97 11.67
C PRO A 398 8.32 21.04 12.43
N VAL A 399 7.14 20.83 11.87
CA VAL A 399 6.16 19.84 12.35
C VAL A 399 6.05 18.73 11.31
N ALA A 400 6.52 17.56 11.67
CA ALA A 400 6.53 16.38 10.81
C ALA A 400 5.43 15.38 11.20
N PHE A 401 4.91 14.70 10.21
CA PHE A 401 3.91 13.65 10.39
C PHE A 401 4.34 12.35 9.75
N HIS A 402 3.86 11.24 10.30
CA HIS A 402 3.86 9.95 9.62
C HIS A 402 2.59 9.19 9.97
N ALA A 403 1.97 8.62 8.95
CA ALA A 403 0.77 7.82 9.10
C ALA A 403 0.77 6.68 8.08
N MET A 404 0.09 5.58 8.41
CA MET A 404 -0.03 4.44 7.51
C MET A 404 -1.39 3.72 7.67
N ARG A 405 -1.38 2.39 7.73
CA ARG A 405 -2.58 1.56 7.69
C ARG A 405 -3.58 1.84 8.80
N GLY A 406 -3.13 2.25 9.98
CA GLY A 406 -4.03 2.56 11.09
C GLY A 406 -5.09 3.61 10.76
N LEU A 407 -4.77 4.55 9.85
CA LEU A 407 -5.74 5.52 9.34
C LEU A 407 -6.41 5.06 8.06
N ALA A 408 -5.64 4.36 7.21
CA ALA A 408 -6.09 4.03 5.86
C ALA A 408 -7.02 2.82 5.80
N ALA A 409 -6.87 1.83 6.69
CA ALA A 409 -7.61 0.56 6.60
C ALA A 409 -8.98 0.58 7.30
N HIS A 410 -9.67 1.69 7.17
CA HIS A 410 -11.04 1.94 7.60
C HIS A 410 -11.92 2.34 6.41
N SER A 411 -13.21 2.09 6.50
CA SER A 411 -14.16 2.48 5.45
C SER A 411 -14.33 3.99 5.30
N ASN A 412 -13.88 4.79 6.26
CA ASN A 412 -13.81 6.25 6.20
C ASN A 412 -12.39 6.79 5.96
N GLY A 413 -11.47 5.91 5.53
CA GLY A 413 -10.05 6.20 5.46
C GLY A 413 -9.66 7.25 4.44
N PHE A 414 -10.32 7.32 3.29
CA PHE A 414 -9.99 8.30 2.25
C PHE A 414 -10.18 9.74 2.73
N GLN A 415 -11.32 10.08 3.32
CA GLN A 415 -11.58 11.43 3.85
C GLN A 415 -10.68 11.73 5.06
N THR A 416 -10.38 10.74 5.90
CA THR A 416 -9.42 10.85 7.01
C THR A 416 -8.02 11.24 6.50
N ILE A 417 -7.52 10.57 5.47
CA ILE A 417 -6.21 10.85 4.88
C ILE A 417 -6.16 12.22 4.20
N ARG A 418 -7.24 12.61 3.50
CA ARG A 418 -7.34 13.97 2.96
C ARG A 418 -7.28 15.03 4.06
N THR A 419 -7.97 14.79 5.18
CA THR A 419 -7.94 15.71 6.34
C THR A 419 -6.53 15.85 6.89
N LEU A 420 -5.75 14.76 6.97
CA LEU A 420 -4.34 14.84 7.38
C LEU A 420 -3.50 15.69 6.40
N ALA A 421 -3.69 15.51 5.10
CA ALA A 421 -3.00 16.30 4.09
C ALA A 421 -3.36 17.80 4.18
N ILE A 422 -4.63 18.12 4.47
CA ILE A 422 -5.10 19.48 4.71
C ILE A 422 -4.50 20.07 5.99
N LEU A 423 -4.45 19.31 7.08
CA LEU A 423 -3.80 19.71 8.33
C LEU A 423 -2.32 20.08 8.09
N MET A 424 -1.59 19.24 7.35
CA MET A 424 -0.21 19.51 6.97
C MET A 424 -0.08 20.77 6.09
N SER A 425 -1.06 21.03 5.24
CA SER A 425 -1.12 22.22 4.38
C SER A 425 -1.38 23.49 5.20
N LEU A 426 -2.28 23.44 6.19
CA LEU A 426 -2.53 24.57 7.11
C LEU A 426 -1.26 24.98 7.86
N LEU A 427 -0.50 23.99 8.33
CA LEU A 427 0.77 24.21 9.01
C LEU A 427 1.89 24.65 8.06
N GLY A 428 1.67 24.59 6.73
CA GLY A 428 2.68 24.94 5.73
C GLY A 428 3.92 24.04 5.75
N THR A 429 3.76 22.74 6.10
CA THR A 429 4.89 21.82 6.30
C THR A 429 5.24 20.99 5.08
N ILE A 430 4.47 21.08 4.00
CA ILE A 430 4.63 20.20 2.82
C ILE A 430 5.82 20.65 1.99
N ASP A 431 6.74 19.71 1.76
CA ASP A 431 7.99 19.83 0.99
C ASP A 431 8.96 20.90 1.51
N ARG A 432 8.85 21.23 2.81
CA ARG A 432 9.66 22.19 3.54
C ARG A 432 10.56 21.51 4.57
N PRO A 433 11.71 22.14 4.96
CA PRO A 433 12.57 21.65 6.02
C PRO A 433 11.82 21.39 7.33
N GLY A 434 12.06 20.21 7.92
CA GLY A 434 11.43 19.80 9.18
C GLY A 434 9.97 19.33 9.08
N GLY A 435 9.38 19.38 7.88
CA GLY A 435 8.02 18.93 7.61
C GLY A 435 7.94 17.58 6.87
N PHE A 436 6.96 17.45 5.99
CA PHE A 436 6.88 16.35 5.03
C PHE A 436 7.71 16.69 3.79
N ARG A 437 8.58 15.80 3.36
CA ARG A 437 9.36 15.98 2.12
C ARG A 437 8.96 14.92 1.08
N HIS A 438 8.83 15.35 -0.17
CA HIS A 438 8.74 14.41 -1.28
C HIS A 438 10.09 13.72 -1.52
N LYS A 439 10.05 12.45 -1.87
CA LYS A 439 11.20 11.70 -2.41
C LYS A 439 11.15 11.75 -3.93
N ALA A 440 12.30 11.86 -4.59
CA ALA A 440 12.33 11.81 -6.05
C ALA A 440 11.83 10.42 -6.55
N PRO A 441 11.06 10.31 -7.63
CA PRO A 441 10.70 11.34 -8.62
C PRO A 441 9.41 12.12 -8.31
N TYR A 442 8.98 12.15 -7.08
CA TYR A 442 7.78 12.86 -6.68
C TYR A 442 8.05 14.36 -6.48
N PRO A 443 7.05 15.24 -6.58
CA PRO A 443 5.61 14.95 -6.67
C PRO A 443 5.14 14.53 -8.06
N ARG A 444 3.96 13.92 -8.11
CA ARG A 444 3.22 13.65 -9.35
C ARG A 444 2.18 14.74 -9.61
N ALA A 445 1.75 14.85 -10.86
CA ALA A 445 0.56 15.63 -11.18
C ALA A 445 -0.65 15.21 -10.32
N VAL A 446 -1.58 16.11 -10.09
CA VAL A 446 -2.79 15.88 -9.29
C VAL A 446 -4.03 15.99 -10.21
N PRO A 447 -4.63 14.88 -10.63
CA PRO A 447 -4.21 13.48 -10.48
C PRO A 447 -3.07 13.08 -11.45
N PRO A 448 -2.40 11.94 -11.19
CA PRO A 448 -1.39 11.41 -12.12
C PRO A 448 -1.96 11.10 -13.50
N ASN A 449 -1.12 11.16 -14.54
CA ASN A 449 -1.54 11.12 -15.94
C ASN A 449 -1.99 9.74 -16.48
N ALA A 450 -1.79 8.64 -15.74
CA ALA A 450 -2.22 7.31 -16.17
C ALA A 450 -3.74 7.18 -16.01
N ARG A 451 -4.46 6.93 -17.09
CA ARG A 451 -5.92 6.75 -17.09
C ARG A 451 -6.28 5.28 -17.20
N PRO A 452 -7.36 4.82 -16.56
CA PRO A 452 -7.96 3.50 -16.83
C PRO A 452 -8.35 3.36 -18.31
N PRO A 453 -8.60 2.12 -18.80
CA PRO A 453 -9.18 1.92 -20.12
C PRO A 453 -10.52 2.65 -20.25
N LYS A 454 -10.87 3.07 -21.49
CA LYS A 454 -12.10 3.82 -21.73
C LYS A 454 -13.10 3.01 -22.54
N GLY A 455 -14.30 2.92 -21.99
CA GLY A 455 -15.46 2.32 -22.60
C GLY A 455 -15.40 0.79 -22.75
N PRO A 456 -16.52 0.14 -23.07
CA PRO A 456 -16.60 -1.32 -23.24
C PRO A 456 -15.75 -1.80 -24.42
N GLU A 457 -15.49 -0.94 -25.41
CA GLU A 457 -14.61 -1.22 -26.54
C GLU A 457 -13.12 -1.35 -26.18
N ALA A 458 -12.76 -1.04 -24.94
CA ALA A 458 -11.38 -1.17 -24.46
C ALA A 458 -10.91 -2.62 -24.31
N VAL A 459 -11.86 -3.57 -24.17
CA VAL A 459 -11.58 -5.01 -24.08
C VAL A 459 -12.07 -5.69 -25.35
N LYS A 460 -11.12 -6.14 -26.15
CA LYS A 460 -11.39 -6.84 -27.41
C LYS A 460 -10.54 -8.11 -27.51
N PRO A 461 -11.07 -9.16 -28.15
CA PRO A 461 -10.26 -10.34 -28.47
C PRO A 461 -8.95 -9.95 -29.16
N ASP A 462 -7.88 -10.66 -28.80
CA ASP A 462 -6.52 -10.52 -29.34
C ASP A 462 -5.92 -9.11 -29.36
N THR A 463 -6.47 -8.19 -28.56
CA THR A 463 -6.06 -6.79 -28.54
C THR A 463 -5.60 -6.34 -27.15
N PRO A 464 -4.46 -5.64 -27.02
CA PRO A 464 -4.07 -5.00 -25.77
C PRO A 464 -5.08 -3.94 -25.31
N LEU A 465 -5.18 -3.72 -23.99
CA LEU A 465 -6.00 -2.64 -23.43
C LEU A 465 -5.55 -1.25 -23.93
N ASN A 466 -6.49 -0.38 -24.17
CA ASN A 466 -6.24 1.01 -24.58
C ASN A 466 -5.90 1.97 -23.43
N GLY A 467 -5.70 1.46 -22.23
CA GLY A 467 -5.37 2.24 -21.02
C GLY A 467 -4.55 1.45 -20.03
N ALA A 468 -4.27 2.05 -18.89
CA ALA A 468 -3.56 1.39 -17.79
C ALA A 468 -4.51 0.44 -17.04
N PRO A 469 -4.14 -0.82 -16.79
CA PRO A 469 -4.96 -1.72 -15.99
C PRO A 469 -5.19 -1.20 -14.56
N LEU A 470 -4.24 -0.43 -14.02
CA LEU A 470 -4.36 0.35 -12.79
C LEU A 470 -4.03 1.81 -13.10
N GLY A 471 -4.97 2.72 -12.85
CA GLY A 471 -4.83 4.10 -13.26
C GLY A 471 -5.41 5.10 -12.24
N TRP A 472 -5.51 6.35 -12.68
CA TRP A 472 -5.93 7.49 -11.88
C TRP A 472 -6.99 8.28 -12.65
N PRO A 473 -8.29 8.10 -12.38
CA PRO A 473 -9.35 8.88 -13.01
C PRO A 473 -9.22 10.37 -12.70
N GLU A 474 -9.56 11.24 -13.62
CA GLU A 474 -9.59 12.69 -13.46
C GLU A 474 -11.01 13.24 -13.38
N SER A 475 -11.96 12.48 -13.93
CA SER A 475 -13.37 12.86 -13.95
C SER A 475 -14.25 11.61 -14.01
N PRO A 476 -15.57 11.73 -13.85
CA PRO A 476 -16.51 10.63 -14.08
C PRO A 476 -16.35 9.97 -15.45
N ASP A 477 -15.93 10.71 -16.47
CA ASP A 477 -15.76 10.21 -17.84
C ASP A 477 -14.59 9.25 -18.01
N ASP A 478 -13.66 9.23 -17.06
CA ASP A 478 -12.55 8.30 -17.03
C ASP A 478 -12.89 6.94 -16.36
N LEU A 479 -14.09 6.78 -15.83
CA LEU A 479 -14.51 5.51 -15.26
C LEU A 479 -14.58 4.41 -16.31
N PHE A 480 -14.19 3.21 -15.92
CA PHE A 480 -14.25 2.02 -16.76
C PHE A 480 -15.56 1.26 -16.50
N VAL A 481 -16.62 1.78 -17.05
CA VAL A 481 -17.99 1.27 -16.95
C VAL A 481 -18.60 1.12 -18.34
N ASP A 482 -19.63 0.28 -18.44
CA ASP A 482 -20.42 0.12 -19.65
C ASP A 482 -21.38 1.32 -19.89
N ALA A 483 -22.22 1.22 -20.91
CA ALA A 483 -23.18 2.27 -21.26
C ALA A 483 -24.27 2.51 -20.19
N ALA A 484 -24.54 1.51 -19.35
CA ALA A 484 -25.48 1.61 -18.23
C ALA A 484 -24.81 2.13 -16.95
N GLY A 485 -23.51 2.34 -16.97
CA GLY A 485 -22.70 2.73 -15.80
C GLY A 485 -22.29 1.55 -14.91
N GLU A 486 -22.47 0.32 -15.38
CA GLU A 486 -22.11 -0.88 -14.62
C GLU A 486 -20.61 -1.22 -14.76
N PRO A 487 -20.02 -1.88 -13.73
CA PRO A 487 -18.59 -2.20 -13.71
C PRO A 487 -18.19 -3.14 -14.86
N VAL A 488 -17.02 -2.90 -15.47
CA VAL A 488 -16.41 -3.79 -16.49
C VAL A 488 -15.33 -4.69 -15.89
N ARG A 489 -14.86 -4.42 -14.68
CA ARG A 489 -13.84 -5.22 -13.98
C ARG A 489 -14.49 -6.17 -12.99
N ILE A 490 -13.87 -7.34 -12.81
CA ILE A 490 -14.35 -8.32 -11.83
C ILE A 490 -14.30 -7.80 -10.38
N ASP A 491 -13.33 -6.94 -10.06
CA ASP A 491 -13.19 -6.33 -8.74
C ASP A 491 -14.06 -5.06 -8.57
N LYS A 492 -14.84 -4.69 -9.59
CA LYS A 492 -15.65 -3.48 -9.65
C LYS A 492 -14.88 -2.18 -9.45
N GLY A 493 -13.56 -2.23 -9.61
CA GLY A 493 -12.70 -1.05 -9.55
C GLY A 493 -12.90 -0.12 -10.75
N PHE A 494 -12.55 1.17 -10.57
CA PHE A 494 -12.74 2.24 -11.56
C PHE A 494 -14.19 2.36 -12.05
N SER A 495 -15.15 2.04 -11.19
CA SER A 495 -16.58 2.20 -11.42
C SER A 495 -17.18 3.20 -10.44
N TRP A 496 -18.49 3.42 -10.52
CA TRP A 496 -19.22 4.24 -9.55
C TRP A 496 -19.23 3.66 -8.13
N GLU A 497 -18.95 2.37 -7.99
CA GLU A 497 -18.81 1.75 -6.68
C GLU A 497 -17.48 2.11 -6.02
N HIS A 498 -16.36 2.12 -6.78
CA HIS A 498 -15.01 2.38 -6.30
C HIS A 498 -14.18 3.11 -7.37
N PRO A 499 -14.40 4.42 -7.58
CA PRO A 499 -13.78 5.13 -8.69
C PRO A 499 -12.26 5.31 -8.56
N LEU A 500 -11.72 5.41 -7.35
CA LEU A 500 -10.29 5.64 -7.12
C LEU A 500 -9.52 4.38 -6.69
N SER A 501 -9.87 3.22 -7.22
CA SER A 501 -9.25 1.94 -6.92
C SER A 501 -7.89 1.74 -7.59
N ALA A 502 -6.95 2.64 -7.35
CA ALA A 502 -5.66 2.73 -8.04
C ALA A 502 -4.79 1.46 -8.00
N HIS A 503 -5.09 0.52 -7.13
CA HIS A 503 -4.37 -0.76 -6.99
C HIS A 503 -5.24 -1.98 -7.31
N GLY A 504 -6.51 -1.79 -7.74
CA GLY A 504 -7.51 -2.84 -7.82
C GLY A 504 -7.97 -3.32 -6.43
N LEU A 505 -9.01 -4.15 -6.39
CA LEU A 505 -9.67 -4.57 -5.15
C LEU A 505 -9.57 -6.09 -4.98
N MET A 506 -8.41 -6.59 -4.61
CA MET A 506 -8.15 -8.03 -4.45
C MET A 506 -9.18 -8.76 -3.57
N HIS A 507 -9.69 -8.12 -2.52
CA HIS A 507 -10.59 -8.74 -1.56
C HIS A 507 -11.96 -9.13 -2.15
N ASN A 508 -12.41 -8.48 -3.23
CA ASN A 508 -13.71 -8.73 -3.84
C ASN A 508 -13.65 -9.76 -4.98
N VAL A 509 -12.48 -10.11 -5.49
CA VAL A 509 -12.39 -10.86 -6.75
C VAL A 509 -12.87 -12.28 -6.63
N ILE A 510 -12.52 -13.02 -5.56
CA ILE A 510 -12.99 -14.41 -5.40
C ILE A 510 -14.50 -14.42 -5.24
N THR A 511 -15.07 -13.53 -4.44
CA THR A 511 -16.51 -13.42 -4.23
C THR A 511 -17.26 -13.10 -5.52
N ASN A 512 -16.77 -12.11 -6.28
CA ASN A 512 -17.39 -11.69 -7.53
C ASN A 512 -17.24 -12.77 -8.62
N ALA A 513 -16.07 -13.40 -8.72
CA ALA A 513 -15.85 -14.53 -9.63
C ALA A 513 -16.74 -15.74 -9.30
N TRP A 514 -16.91 -16.05 -8.02
CA TRP A 514 -17.80 -17.10 -7.54
C TRP A 514 -19.27 -16.85 -7.89
N ARG A 515 -19.71 -15.57 -7.80
CA ARG A 515 -21.06 -15.14 -8.20
C ARG A 515 -21.24 -15.05 -9.70
N GLY A 516 -20.17 -14.85 -10.46
CA GLY A 516 -20.23 -14.46 -11.86
C GLY A 516 -20.71 -13.01 -12.06
N ASP A 517 -20.41 -12.11 -11.13
CA ASP A 517 -20.83 -10.70 -11.12
C ASP A 517 -19.60 -9.76 -11.21
N PRO A 518 -19.45 -8.99 -12.28
CA PRO A 518 -20.39 -8.77 -13.41
C PRO A 518 -20.35 -9.86 -14.50
N TYR A 519 -19.43 -10.80 -14.44
CA TYR A 519 -19.30 -11.93 -15.36
C TYR A 519 -18.48 -13.07 -14.72
N PRO A 520 -18.55 -14.31 -15.24
CA PRO A 520 -17.74 -15.40 -14.72
C PRO A 520 -16.24 -15.21 -15.07
N ILE A 521 -15.36 -15.65 -14.17
CA ILE A 521 -13.94 -15.84 -14.42
C ILE A 521 -13.68 -17.31 -14.71
N ASP A 522 -12.97 -17.58 -15.79
CA ASP A 522 -12.50 -18.92 -16.14
C ASP A 522 -11.18 -19.26 -15.45
N THR A 523 -10.18 -18.38 -15.61
CA THR A 523 -8.83 -18.60 -15.07
C THR A 523 -8.44 -17.49 -14.09
N LEU A 524 -8.13 -17.89 -12.86
CA LEU A 524 -7.59 -17.01 -11.82
C LEU A 524 -6.15 -17.43 -11.51
N LEU A 525 -5.19 -16.55 -11.84
CA LEU A 525 -3.78 -16.72 -11.50
C LEU A 525 -3.44 -15.87 -10.28
N ILE A 526 -2.94 -16.52 -9.24
CA ILE A 526 -2.56 -15.88 -7.97
C ILE A 526 -1.04 -16.03 -7.79
N PHE A 527 -0.36 -14.92 -7.61
CA PHE A 527 1.06 -14.90 -7.27
C PHE A 527 1.27 -14.38 -5.85
N MET A 528 1.91 -15.20 -5.02
CA MET A 528 2.41 -14.82 -3.70
C MET A 528 1.34 -14.14 -2.81
N ALA A 529 0.10 -14.63 -2.86
CA ALA A 529 -1.01 -14.16 -2.03
C ALA A 529 -1.80 -15.33 -1.43
N ASN A 530 -1.88 -15.37 -0.11
CA ASN A 530 -2.58 -16.44 0.62
C ASN A 530 -4.06 -16.08 0.82
N MET A 531 -4.83 -16.07 -0.31
CA MET A 531 -6.24 -15.67 -0.35
C MET A 531 -7.16 -16.64 0.38
N ALA A 532 -6.75 -17.88 0.58
CA ALA A 532 -7.51 -18.88 1.35
C ALA A 532 -7.25 -18.77 2.86
N TRP A 533 -6.51 -17.77 3.33
CA TRP A 533 -6.15 -17.60 4.73
C TRP A 533 -6.18 -16.15 5.19
N ASN A 534 -5.02 -15.50 5.28
CA ASN A 534 -4.90 -14.16 5.86
C ASN A 534 -4.95 -12.99 4.84
N SER A 535 -4.99 -13.29 3.54
CA SER A 535 -5.09 -12.28 2.49
C SER A 535 -6.53 -12.11 1.98
N THR A 536 -7.50 -12.30 2.85
CA THR A 536 -8.93 -12.16 2.55
C THR A 536 -9.70 -11.73 3.79
N MET A 537 -10.82 -11.08 3.58
CA MET A 537 -11.88 -10.90 4.60
C MET A 537 -12.70 -12.21 4.63
N ASN A 538 -13.27 -12.56 5.76
CA ASN A 538 -14.06 -13.78 5.94
C ASN A 538 -13.43 -15.05 5.34
N THR A 539 -12.30 -15.45 5.89
CA THR A 539 -11.52 -16.61 5.42
C THR A 539 -12.35 -17.87 5.25
N SER A 540 -13.28 -18.12 6.17
CA SER A 540 -14.11 -19.34 6.13
C SER A 540 -15.00 -19.39 4.90
N GLU A 541 -15.62 -18.28 4.51
CA GLU A 541 -16.51 -18.23 3.35
C GLU A 541 -15.72 -18.30 2.03
N VAL A 542 -14.59 -17.60 1.95
CA VAL A 542 -13.74 -17.66 0.75
C VAL A 542 -13.26 -19.08 0.47
N ARG A 543 -12.91 -19.86 1.50
CA ARG A 543 -12.54 -21.27 1.34
C ARG A 543 -13.68 -22.13 0.79
N LYS A 544 -14.92 -21.87 1.21
CA LYS A 544 -16.11 -22.52 0.63
C LYS A 544 -16.29 -22.14 -0.83
N MET A 545 -16.18 -20.85 -1.16
CA MET A 545 -16.31 -20.34 -2.54
C MET A 545 -15.31 -20.98 -3.49
N LEU A 546 -14.06 -21.19 -3.05
CA LEU A 546 -13.01 -21.84 -3.86
C LEU A 546 -13.32 -23.29 -4.19
N ASN A 547 -14.14 -23.98 -3.37
CA ASN A 547 -14.55 -25.37 -3.55
C ASN A 547 -15.94 -25.53 -4.15
N ASP A 548 -16.67 -24.42 -4.34
CA ASP A 548 -18.05 -24.49 -4.81
C ASP A 548 -18.12 -24.83 -6.30
N LYS A 549 -19.11 -25.62 -6.67
CA LYS A 549 -19.32 -26.16 -8.02
C LYS A 549 -20.65 -25.71 -8.61
N ARG A 550 -20.71 -25.68 -9.91
CA ARG A 550 -21.92 -25.54 -10.70
C ARG A 550 -22.66 -26.87 -10.76
N GLU A 551 -23.88 -26.87 -11.29
CA GLU A 551 -24.69 -28.05 -11.48
C GLU A 551 -24.03 -29.09 -12.42
N ASP A 552 -23.19 -28.67 -13.33
CA ASP A 552 -22.41 -29.53 -14.22
C ASP A 552 -21.19 -30.18 -13.56
N GLY A 553 -20.98 -29.94 -12.27
CA GLY A 553 -19.87 -30.48 -11.47
C GLY A 553 -18.54 -29.74 -11.64
N GLN A 554 -18.44 -28.69 -12.49
CA GLN A 554 -17.26 -27.86 -12.61
C GLN A 554 -17.21 -26.83 -11.47
N TYR A 555 -16.00 -26.47 -11.04
CA TYR A 555 -15.83 -25.36 -10.10
C TYR A 555 -16.37 -24.05 -10.68
N LYS A 556 -16.95 -23.20 -9.85
CA LYS A 556 -17.44 -21.89 -10.26
C LYS A 556 -16.34 -21.00 -10.83
N ILE A 557 -15.09 -21.15 -10.34
CA ILE A 557 -13.87 -20.64 -10.96
C ILE A 557 -13.15 -21.86 -11.56
N PRO A 558 -13.27 -22.14 -12.87
CA PRO A 558 -12.87 -23.41 -13.44
C PRO A 558 -11.39 -23.78 -13.30
N PHE A 559 -10.49 -22.78 -13.36
CA PHE A 559 -9.05 -23.02 -13.31
C PHE A 559 -8.32 -22.05 -12.37
N LEU A 560 -7.77 -22.58 -11.30
CA LEU A 560 -7.04 -21.83 -10.29
C LEU A 560 -5.55 -22.17 -10.35
N VAL A 561 -4.74 -21.18 -10.67
CA VAL A 561 -3.28 -21.29 -10.76
C VAL A 561 -2.65 -20.51 -9.60
N VAL A 562 -1.77 -21.16 -8.86
CA VAL A 562 -1.04 -20.53 -7.76
C VAL A 562 0.46 -20.62 -8.04
N CYS A 563 1.12 -19.47 -8.09
CA CYS A 563 2.58 -19.38 -8.12
C CYS A 563 3.09 -18.96 -6.75
N ASP A 564 3.81 -19.84 -6.08
CA ASP A 564 4.35 -19.61 -4.73
C ASP A 564 5.67 -20.37 -4.56
N ALA A 565 6.53 -19.89 -3.68
CA ALA A 565 7.75 -20.59 -3.30
C ALA A 565 7.51 -21.66 -2.22
N PHE A 566 6.36 -21.64 -1.55
CA PHE A 566 6.08 -22.46 -0.38
C PHE A 566 4.67 -23.09 -0.44
N GLN A 567 4.50 -24.23 0.22
CA GLN A 567 3.21 -24.84 0.46
C GLN A 567 2.42 -24.02 1.48
N SER A 568 1.61 -23.08 1.01
CA SER A 568 0.70 -22.29 1.83
C SER A 568 -0.71 -22.87 1.87
N GLU A 569 -1.61 -22.30 2.68
CA GLU A 569 -3.02 -22.70 2.69
C GLU A 569 -3.68 -22.48 1.32
N MET A 570 -3.22 -21.51 0.53
CA MET A 570 -3.75 -21.23 -0.81
C MET A 570 -3.38 -22.34 -1.80
N THR A 571 -2.19 -22.91 -1.69
CA THR A 571 -1.77 -23.98 -2.61
C THR A 571 -2.67 -25.21 -2.56
N ALA A 572 -3.32 -25.49 -1.44
CA ALA A 572 -4.26 -26.62 -1.31
C ALA A 572 -5.48 -26.51 -2.24
N PHE A 573 -5.82 -25.32 -2.73
CA PHE A 573 -6.96 -25.09 -3.62
C PHE A 573 -6.57 -24.98 -5.10
N ALA A 574 -5.28 -25.00 -5.42
CA ALA A 574 -4.81 -24.85 -6.81
C ALA A 574 -5.13 -26.06 -7.68
N ASP A 575 -5.42 -25.84 -8.95
CA ASP A 575 -5.43 -26.88 -9.99
C ASP A 575 -4.03 -27.06 -10.58
N LEU A 576 -3.26 -25.95 -10.64
CA LEU A 576 -1.87 -25.91 -11.07
C LEU A 576 -1.04 -25.07 -10.10
N ILE A 577 0.07 -25.62 -9.60
CA ILE A 577 1.04 -24.92 -8.77
C ILE A 577 2.32 -24.73 -9.57
N LEU A 578 2.80 -23.49 -9.61
CA LEU A 578 4.06 -23.10 -10.22
C LEU A 578 5.07 -22.75 -9.11
N PRO A 579 6.20 -23.45 -9.02
CA PRO A 579 7.18 -23.24 -7.96
C PRO A 579 8.01 -21.98 -8.23
N ASP A 580 7.83 -20.95 -7.40
CA ASP A 580 8.65 -19.74 -7.43
C ASP A 580 9.98 -19.91 -6.68
N THR A 581 10.89 -18.99 -6.90
CA THR A 581 12.18 -18.91 -6.21
C THR A 581 12.08 -18.11 -4.92
N THR A 582 13.07 -18.28 -4.02
CA THR A 582 13.28 -17.31 -2.95
C THR A 582 13.96 -16.05 -3.50
N TYR A 583 14.01 -15.02 -2.66
CA TYR A 583 14.66 -13.76 -3.03
C TYR A 583 16.18 -13.87 -3.18
N LEU A 584 16.81 -14.94 -2.68
CA LEU A 584 18.25 -15.20 -2.84
C LEU A 584 18.59 -15.90 -4.17
N GLU A 585 17.59 -16.32 -4.92
CA GLU A 585 17.71 -17.13 -6.14
C GLU A 585 17.29 -16.38 -7.41
N ARG A 586 16.97 -15.10 -7.34
CA ARG A 586 16.42 -14.37 -8.51
C ARG A 586 16.90 -12.93 -8.64
N HIS A 587 16.82 -12.41 -9.84
CA HIS A 587 16.95 -10.99 -10.11
C HIS A 587 15.65 -10.27 -9.82
N ASP A 588 15.71 -9.09 -9.20
CA ASP A 588 14.62 -8.15 -9.07
C ASP A 588 15.11 -6.71 -9.26
N CYS A 589 14.25 -5.89 -9.80
CA CYS A 589 14.47 -4.46 -9.94
C CYS A 589 13.61 -3.72 -8.90
N MET A 590 14.24 -2.93 -8.05
CA MET A 590 13.56 -2.04 -7.10
C MET A 590 13.91 -0.60 -7.43
N SER A 591 13.61 -0.21 -8.65
CA SER A 591 13.89 1.10 -9.18
C SER A 591 12.76 2.09 -8.93
N MET A 592 13.03 3.37 -9.17
CA MET A 592 12.02 4.41 -9.15
C MET A 592 10.94 4.27 -10.23
N LEU A 593 11.14 3.45 -11.25
CA LEU A 593 10.18 3.26 -12.34
C LEU A 593 9.24 2.08 -12.08
N ASP A 594 9.73 1.03 -11.41
CA ASP A 594 8.92 -0.13 -11.03
C ASP A 594 8.44 -0.01 -9.57
N ARG A 595 9.36 0.02 -8.64
CA ARG A 595 9.12 0.16 -7.20
C ARG A 595 10.12 1.16 -6.61
N PRO A 596 9.81 2.46 -6.64
CA PRO A 596 10.76 3.44 -6.17
C PRO A 596 11.13 3.23 -4.71
N ILE A 597 12.43 3.16 -4.46
CA ILE A 597 13.05 3.38 -3.18
C ILE A 597 13.94 4.60 -3.37
N SER A 598 13.47 5.76 -3.06
CA SER A 598 14.27 6.96 -3.22
C SER A 598 14.43 7.67 -1.89
N GLU A 599 15.42 8.51 -1.81
CA GLU A 599 15.73 9.31 -0.64
C GLU A 599 15.46 10.79 -0.91
N PHE A 600 15.50 11.58 0.15
CA PHE A 600 15.28 13.02 0.04
C PHE A 600 16.34 13.69 -0.82
N ASP A 601 17.57 13.17 -0.82
CA ASP A 601 18.69 13.73 -1.57
C ASP A 601 18.75 13.30 -3.03
N GLY A 602 17.86 12.39 -3.45
CA GLY A 602 17.75 11.97 -4.83
C GLY A 602 17.25 10.54 -5.01
N PRO A 603 17.05 10.11 -6.26
CA PRO A 603 16.63 8.76 -6.56
C PRO A 603 17.65 7.71 -6.17
N VAL A 604 17.18 6.59 -5.65
CA VAL A 604 17.99 5.40 -5.35
C VAL A 604 17.36 4.21 -6.06
N ASP A 605 18.17 3.51 -6.85
CA ASP A 605 17.83 2.19 -7.35
C ASP A 605 18.54 1.14 -6.51
N SER A 606 17.82 0.13 -6.08
CA SER A 606 18.39 -1.05 -5.44
C SER A 606 17.94 -2.29 -6.20
N VAL A 607 18.86 -3.19 -6.46
CA VAL A 607 18.57 -4.41 -7.21
C VAL A 607 18.81 -5.64 -6.36
N ARG A 608 18.17 -6.72 -6.75
CA ARG A 608 18.44 -8.04 -6.22
C ARG A 608 19.14 -8.85 -7.31
N ILE A 609 20.31 -9.36 -6.97
CA ILE A 609 21.09 -10.27 -7.81
C ILE A 609 21.11 -11.60 -7.08
N PRO A 610 20.87 -12.74 -7.76
CA PRO A 610 20.85 -14.03 -7.12
C PRO A 610 22.22 -14.37 -6.51
N VAL A 611 22.21 -14.84 -5.27
CA VAL A 611 23.41 -15.33 -4.58
C VAL A 611 23.51 -16.86 -4.65
N LEU A 612 22.41 -17.52 -5.01
CA LEU A 612 22.30 -18.96 -5.21
C LEU A 612 21.59 -19.26 -6.53
N PRO A 613 21.86 -20.40 -7.15
CA PRO A 613 21.02 -20.88 -8.25
C PRO A 613 19.62 -21.27 -7.71
N PRO A 614 18.58 -21.27 -8.57
CA PRO A 614 17.26 -21.76 -8.21
C PRO A 614 17.30 -23.21 -7.67
N THR A 615 16.57 -23.47 -6.61
CA THR A 615 16.45 -24.81 -6.02
C THR A 615 15.57 -25.71 -6.89
N GLY A 616 16.05 -26.90 -7.23
CA GLY A 616 15.28 -27.85 -8.03
C GLY A 616 14.91 -27.30 -9.40
N GLN A 617 13.64 -27.32 -9.74
CA GLN A 617 13.10 -26.80 -11.00
C GLN A 617 12.37 -25.44 -10.81
N CYS A 618 12.61 -24.74 -9.69
CA CYS A 618 11.99 -23.43 -9.46
C CYS A 618 12.34 -22.44 -10.58
N LYS A 619 11.35 -21.64 -10.97
CA LYS A 619 11.55 -20.50 -11.87
C LYS A 619 11.01 -19.23 -11.24
N PRO A 620 11.74 -18.10 -11.28
CA PRO A 620 11.19 -16.81 -10.86
C PRO A 620 9.90 -16.51 -11.62
N PHE A 621 8.88 -16.02 -10.93
CA PHE A 621 7.59 -15.72 -11.57
C PHE A 621 7.72 -14.72 -12.73
N GLN A 622 8.64 -13.76 -12.64
CA GLN A 622 8.93 -12.84 -13.74
C GLN A 622 9.45 -13.55 -14.99
N GLU A 623 10.24 -14.62 -14.83
CA GLU A 623 10.66 -15.44 -15.97
C GLU A 623 9.48 -16.23 -16.56
N VAL A 624 8.61 -16.74 -15.70
CA VAL A 624 7.37 -17.41 -16.12
C VAL A 624 6.50 -16.44 -16.94
N LEU A 625 6.35 -15.19 -16.51
CA LEU A 625 5.57 -14.19 -17.25
C LEU A 625 6.21 -13.83 -18.59
N VAL A 626 7.53 -13.62 -18.65
CA VAL A 626 8.24 -13.31 -19.91
C VAL A 626 8.12 -14.46 -20.90
N GLU A 627 8.29 -15.71 -20.44
CA GLU A 627 8.13 -16.91 -21.26
C GLU A 627 6.68 -17.04 -21.77
N LEU A 628 5.68 -16.95 -20.87
CA LEU A 628 4.27 -17.08 -21.22
C LEU A 628 3.83 -15.96 -22.18
N ALA A 629 4.27 -14.72 -21.95
CA ALA A 629 4.00 -13.60 -22.85
C ALA A 629 4.55 -13.83 -24.26
N SER A 630 5.73 -14.41 -24.37
CA SER A 630 6.34 -14.78 -25.66
C SER A 630 5.57 -15.91 -26.34
N ARG A 631 5.19 -16.98 -25.62
CA ARG A 631 4.38 -18.10 -26.14
C ARG A 631 2.99 -17.63 -26.63
N LEU A 632 2.38 -16.72 -25.90
CA LEU A 632 1.10 -16.09 -26.29
C LEU A 632 1.25 -15.03 -27.40
N LYS A 633 2.46 -14.76 -27.86
CA LYS A 633 2.78 -13.74 -28.87
C LYS A 633 2.23 -12.35 -28.50
N LEU A 634 2.38 -11.96 -27.24
CA LEU A 634 1.94 -10.63 -26.79
C LEU A 634 2.80 -9.54 -27.44
N PRO A 635 2.23 -8.46 -28.01
CA PRO A 635 2.96 -7.51 -28.86
C PRO A 635 4.23 -6.91 -28.24
N ALA A 636 4.22 -6.55 -26.95
CA ALA A 636 5.39 -5.98 -26.29
C ALA A 636 6.54 -6.98 -26.07
N PHE A 637 6.26 -8.29 -26.14
CA PHE A 637 7.21 -9.39 -25.89
C PHE A 637 7.61 -10.15 -27.15
N THR A 638 7.15 -9.70 -28.32
CA THR A 638 7.36 -10.37 -29.60
C THR A 638 8.04 -9.41 -30.56
N THR A 639 8.98 -9.88 -31.36
CA THR A 639 9.60 -9.11 -32.43
C THR A 639 8.63 -8.96 -33.62
N ALA A 640 8.93 -8.07 -34.55
CA ALA A 640 8.12 -7.88 -35.75
C ALA A 640 7.99 -9.15 -36.60
N GLU A 641 8.99 -10.03 -36.54
CA GLU A 641 9.04 -11.32 -37.24
C GLU A 641 8.35 -12.46 -36.45
N GLY A 642 7.75 -12.15 -35.28
CA GLY A 642 7.01 -13.09 -34.45
C GLY A 642 7.89 -13.92 -33.50
N GLY A 643 9.17 -13.60 -33.38
CA GLY A 643 10.11 -14.24 -32.47
C GLY A 643 10.03 -13.67 -31.06
N ARG A 644 10.69 -14.33 -30.10
CA ARG A 644 10.84 -13.88 -28.73
C ARG A 644 11.70 -12.61 -28.66
N LYS A 645 11.18 -11.55 -28.00
CA LYS A 645 11.87 -10.24 -27.89
C LYS A 645 12.87 -10.18 -26.74
N PHE A 646 12.54 -10.74 -25.58
CA PHE A 646 13.38 -10.75 -24.39
C PHE A 646 13.76 -12.18 -24.03
N ARG A 647 15.06 -12.42 -23.81
CA ARG A 647 15.59 -13.74 -23.45
C ARG A 647 15.11 -14.17 -22.05
N ASP A 648 15.18 -13.25 -21.08
CA ASP A 648 14.91 -13.47 -19.68
C ASP A 648 14.48 -12.15 -19.00
N TYR A 649 14.21 -12.17 -17.70
CA TYR A 649 13.84 -10.97 -16.96
C TYR A 649 14.95 -9.91 -16.85
N PRO A 650 16.22 -10.29 -16.57
CA PRO A 650 17.31 -9.31 -16.63
C PRO A 650 17.42 -8.60 -17.98
N ASP A 651 17.26 -9.31 -19.08
CA ASP A 651 17.25 -8.76 -20.42
C ASP A 651 16.06 -7.83 -20.65
N PHE A 652 14.88 -8.21 -20.17
CA PHE A 652 13.68 -7.34 -20.17
C PHE A 652 13.93 -6.02 -19.44
N ILE A 653 14.50 -6.06 -18.23
CA ILE A 653 14.78 -4.85 -17.41
C ILE A 653 15.71 -3.89 -18.12
N VAL A 654 16.74 -4.41 -18.78
CA VAL A 654 17.73 -3.57 -19.49
C VAL A 654 17.17 -2.99 -20.78
N ASN A 655 16.46 -3.80 -21.58
CA ASN A 655 16.11 -3.47 -22.95
C ASN A 655 14.67 -2.96 -23.15
N TYR A 656 13.78 -3.12 -22.16
CA TYR A 656 12.43 -2.56 -22.27
C TYR A 656 12.46 -1.05 -22.10
N GLU A 657 11.80 -0.36 -23.02
CA GLU A 657 11.53 1.09 -22.94
C GLU A 657 10.02 1.33 -22.82
N THR A 658 9.64 2.26 -21.94
CA THR A 658 8.23 2.62 -21.73
C THR A 658 7.58 3.23 -22.97
N ALA A 659 8.38 3.88 -23.81
CA ALA A 659 8.02 4.32 -25.16
C ALA A 659 9.22 4.12 -26.07
N PRO A 660 9.04 3.66 -27.32
CA PRO A 660 10.13 3.44 -28.26
C PRO A 660 10.97 4.72 -28.44
N GLY A 661 12.30 4.57 -28.31
CA GLY A 661 13.25 5.69 -28.44
C GLY A 661 13.27 6.67 -27.28
N SER A 662 12.54 6.40 -26.18
CA SER A 662 12.55 7.29 -25.00
C SER A 662 13.89 7.26 -24.24
N GLY A 663 14.62 6.16 -24.33
CA GLY A 663 15.86 5.94 -23.58
C GLY A 663 15.65 5.87 -22.06
N ILE A 664 14.43 5.59 -21.60
CA ILE A 664 14.08 5.43 -20.19
C ILE A 664 13.84 3.94 -19.94
N GLY A 665 14.70 3.35 -19.08
CA GLY A 665 14.57 1.96 -18.63
C GLY A 665 14.07 1.86 -17.20
N PHE A 666 13.94 0.63 -16.69
CA PHE A 666 13.55 0.37 -15.30
C PHE A 666 14.63 0.73 -14.28
N LEU A 667 15.91 0.66 -14.67
CA LEU A 667 17.05 1.02 -13.84
C LEU A 667 17.62 2.35 -14.30
N ALA A 668 17.82 3.26 -13.38
CA ALA A 668 18.29 4.62 -13.67
C ALA A 668 19.83 4.73 -13.77
N GLY A 669 20.56 3.87 -13.06
CA GLY A 669 22.02 3.90 -13.04
C GLY A 669 22.65 3.28 -14.29
N TRP A 670 23.79 3.81 -14.69
CA TRP A 670 24.69 3.27 -15.74
C TRP A 670 23.98 2.97 -17.07
N ARG A 671 23.15 3.87 -17.54
CA ARG A 671 22.60 3.84 -18.89
C ARG A 671 23.61 4.44 -19.90
N GLY A 672 23.31 4.25 -21.20
CA GLY A 672 24.27 4.53 -22.28
C GLY A 672 25.21 3.36 -22.53
N LYS A 673 25.75 3.24 -23.75
CA LYS A 673 26.57 2.08 -24.18
C LYS A 673 27.78 1.82 -23.29
N GLY A 674 28.39 2.86 -22.74
CA GLY A 674 29.50 2.80 -21.80
C GLY A 674 29.10 2.91 -20.33
N GLY A 675 27.80 3.04 -20.01
CA GLY A 675 27.33 3.25 -18.64
C GLY A 675 27.56 4.69 -18.13
N GLU A 676 27.70 5.66 -19.01
CA GLU A 676 28.07 7.04 -18.70
C GLU A 676 26.89 7.94 -18.33
N LYS A 677 25.65 7.44 -18.44
CA LYS A 677 24.42 8.23 -18.23
C LYS A 677 23.63 7.72 -17.03
N SER A 678 22.81 8.61 -16.49
CA SER A 678 21.83 8.27 -15.46
C SER A 678 20.43 8.73 -15.85
N MET A 679 19.40 8.06 -15.37
CA MET A 679 17.97 8.26 -15.62
C MET A 679 17.59 7.93 -17.06
N ARG A 680 18.22 8.54 -18.02
CA ARG A 680 17.92 8.43 -19.44
C ARG A 680 19.16 8.08 -20.26
N GLY A 681 18.99 7.22 -21.23
CA GLY A 681 20.08 6.77 -22.11
C GLY A 681 19.75 5.42 -22.77
N GLU A 682 20.56 5.04 -23.76
CA GLU A 682 20.45 3.74 -24.40
C GLU A 682 20.61 2.59 -23.40
N PRO A 683 20.06 1.41 -23.69
CA PRO A 683 20.30 0.19 -22.91
C PRO A 683 21.80 -0.09 -22.78
N ASN A 684 22.25 -0.47 -21.59
CA ASN A 684 23.61 -0.90 -21.32
C ASN A 684 23.64 -2.40 -21.03
N PRO A 685 24.22 -3.25 -21.91
CA PRO A 685 24.26 -4.69 -21.69
C PRO A 685 24.97 -5.13 -20.39
N LYS A 686 25.86 -4.27 -19.86
CA LYS A 686 26.59 -4.52 -18.61
C LYS A 686 25.96 -3.87 -17.37
N GLN A 687 24.72 -3.38 -17.48
CA GLN A 687 24.09 -2.63 -16.40
C GLN A 687 24.00 -3.44 -15.09
N TRP A 688 23.60 -4.72 -15.16
CA TRP A 688 23.55 -5.59 -13.99
C TRP A 688 24.90 -5.81 -13.33
N GLU A 689 25.97 -6.01 -14.11
CA GLU A 689 27.34 -6.13 -13.59
C GLU A 689 27.80 -4.85 -12.87
N MET A 690 27.37 -3.69 -13.35
CA MET A 690 27.69 -2.40 -12.70
C MET A 690 26.98 -2.26 -11.36
N TYR A 691 25.69 -2.66 -11.27
CA TYR A 691 25.00 -2.73 -10.00
C TYR A 691 25.67 -3.70 -9.03
N GLU A 692 26.04 -4.88 -9.48
CA GLU A 692 26.72 -5.89 -8.65
C GLU A 692 28.03 -5.33 -8.07
N LYS A 693 28.86 -4.73 -8.90
CA LYS A 693 30.13 -4.09 -8.48
C LYS A 693 29.92 -2.94 -7.51
N ASN A 694 28.77 -2.28 -7.56
CA ASN A 694 28.41 -1.17 -6.65
C ASN A 694 27.48 -1.63 -5.52
N ASN A 695 27.65 -2.83 -4.98
CA ASN A 695 26.87 -3.34 -3.84
C ASN A 695 25.35 -3.40 -4.10
N CYS A 696 24.94 -3.66 -5.33
CA CYS A 696 23.53 -3.75 -5.75
C CYS A 696 22.71 -2.47 -5.56
N VAL A 697 23.36 -1.31 -5.53
CA VAL A 697 22.71 -0.02 -5.33
C VAL A 697 23.29 1.06 -6.25
N PHE A 698 22.44 1.97 -6.69
CA PHE A 698 22.79 3.19 -7.37
C PHE A 698 22.08 4.37 -6.71
N GLN A 699 22.76 5.48 -6.51
CA GLN A 699 22.18 6.71 -5.99
C GLN A 699 22.58 7.89 -6.86
N HIS A 700 21.59 8.71 -7.23
CA HIS A 700 21.80 10.00 -7.86
C HIS A 700 21.56 11.10 -6.84
N HIS A 701 22.57 11.94 -6.62
CA HIS A 701 22.46 13.07 -5.71
C HIS A 701 21.96 14.29 -6.44
N LEU A 702 20.84 14.85 -5.97
CA LEU A 702 20.33 16.13 -6.44
C LEU A 702 21.17 17.28 -5.88
N ALA A 703 21.34 18.32 -6.67
CA ALA A 703 21.86 19.58 -6.19
C ALA A 703 21.02 20.10 -5.01
N LEU A 704 21.64 20.77 -4.05
CA LEU A 704 21.00 21.19 -2.80
C LEU A 704 19.75 22.06 -3.05
N GLU A 705 19.83 22.96 -4.05
CA GLU A 705 18.74 23.82 -4.49
C GLU A 705 17.53 23.06 -5.05
N HIS A 706 17.69 21.78 -5.39
CA HIS A 706 16.62 20.90 -5.90
C HIS A 706 16.03 19.98 -4.84
N GLN A 707 16.48 20.02 -3.60
CA GLN A 707 16.06 19.06 -2.56
C GLN A 707 14.81 19.46 -1.81
N TYR A 708 14.39 20.72 -1.89
CA TYR A 708 13.19 21.25 -1.21
C TYR A 708 12.28 21.97 -2.19
N MET A 709 11.03 22.17 -1.78
CA MET A 709 10.01 22.88 -2.55
C MET A 709 9.79 22.25 -3.94
N ARG A 710 10.00 20.96 -4.08
CA ARG A 710 9.97 20.22 -5.36
C ARG A 710 8.67 20.37 -6.13
N ASN A 711 7.56 20.53 -5.41
CA ASN A 711 6.25 20.80 -6.02
C ASN A 711 6.27 22.04 -6.92
N TRP A 712 7.15 22.99 -6.61
CA TRP A 712 7.14 24.33 -7.19
C TRP A 712 8.52 24.82 -7.60
N ASN A 713 9.55 24.04 -7.42
CA ASN A 713 10.94 24.37 -7.75
C ASN A 713 11.21 24.13 -9.23
N ASP A 714 11.39 25.22 -10.03
CA ASP A 714 11.62 25.12 -11.47
C ASP A 714 12.86 24.32 -11.82
N GLY A 715 13.94 24.46 -11.05
CA GLY A 715 15.17 23.68 -11.24
C GLY A 715 14.95 22.17 -11.08
N TYR A 716 14.25 21.78 -10.02
CA TYR A 716 13.87 20.38 -9.83
C TYR A 716 12.96 19.88 -10.95
N MET A 717 11.95 20.66 -11.35
CA MET A 717 11.02 20.29 -12.42
C MET A 717 11.71 20.12 -13.78
N ARG A 718 12.67 20.99 -14.10
CA ARG A 718 13.53 20.85 -15.30
C ARG A 718 14.34 19.56 -15.25
N TRP A 719 14.98 19.30 -14.11
CA TRP A 719 15.73 18.06 -13.92
C TRP A 719 14.82 16.82 -14.10
N ALA A 720 13.66 16.80 -13.44
CA ALA A 720 12.74 15.67 -13.51
C ALA A 720 12.20 15.44 -14.93
N GLN A 721 11.89 16.51 -15.67
CA GLN A 721 11.49 16.43 -17.08
C GLN A 721 12.64 15.95 -17.97
N GLY A 722 13.84 16.50 -17.79
CA GLY A 722 15.04 16.08 -18.52
C GLY A 722 15.39 14.60 -18.28
N ALA A 723 15.20 14.12 -17.05
CA ALA A 723 15.33 12.71 -16.67
C ALA A 723 14.20 11.81 -17.18
N GLY A 724 13.14 12.37 -17.76
CA GLY A 724 11.97 11.63 -18.24
C GLY A 724 10.99 11.17 -17.14
N LEU A 725 11.15 11.68 -15.92
CA LEU A 725 10.31 11.34 -14.77
C LEU A 725 9.00 12.13 -14.72
N ARG A 726 8.95 13.28 -15.41
CA ARG A 726 7.76 14.11 -15.61
C ARG A 726 7.57 14.41 -17.10
N ARG A 727 6.33 14.54 -17.53
CA ARG A 727 5.97 14.93 -18.90
C ARG A 727 6.15 16.44 -19.11
N ASP A 728 5.89 17.22 -18.10
CA ASP A 728 5.82 18.67 -18.09
C ASP A 728 6.43 19.24 -16.80
N ARG A 729 6.47 20.58 -16.70
CA ARG A 729 6.93 21.33 -15.54
C ARG A 729 5.81 22.04 -14.82
N ASP A 730 4.56 21.65 -15.08
CA ASP A 730 3.40 22.28 -14.45
C ASP A 730 3.49 22.14 -12.91
N PRO A 731 3.44 23.24 -12.16
CA PRO A 731 3.53 23.20 -10.71
C PRO A 731 2.29 22.52 -10.13
N ILE A 732 2.52 21.74 -9.06
CA ILE A 732 1.45 21.07 -8.35
C ILE A 732 0.73 22.08 -7.46
N VAL A 733 -0.57 22.21 -7.62
CA VAL A 733 -1.43 22.95 -6.70
C VAL A 733 -2.04 21.97 -5.69
N ILE A 734 -1.87 22.24 -4.42
CA ILE A 734 -2.46 21.42 -3.34
C ILE A 734 -3.96 21.67 -3.28
N HIS A 735 -4.74 20.59 -3.23
CA HIS A 735 -6.20 20.65 -3.26
C HIS A 735 -6.82 20.56 -1.86
N LEU A 736 -7.08 21.69 -1.20
CA LEU A 736 -7.91 21.74 0.01
C LEU A 736 -9.37 21.41 -0.33
N TYR A 737 -9.87 21.96 -1.43
CA TYR A 737 -11.14 21.67 -2.05
C TYR A 737 -10.93 20.76 -3.25
N SER A 738 -11.65 19.66 -3.32
CA SER A 738 -11.52 18.69 -4.42
C SER A 738 -12.60 18.87 -5.48
N GLU A 739 -12.32 19.67 -6.49
CA GLU A 739 -13.20 19.78 -7.65
C GLU A 739 -13.48 18.43 -8.31
N PHE A 740 -12.49 17.52 -8.28
CA PHE A 740 -12.64 16.15 -8.76
C PHE A 740 -13.86 15.45 -8.11
N LEU A 741 -13.97 15.48 -6.79
CA LEU A 741 -15.10 14.87 -6.08
C LEU A 741 -16.42 15.59 -6.37
N GLN A 742 -16.39 16.92 -6.53
CA GLN A 742 -17.58 17.70 -6.87
C GLN A 742 -18.15 17.31 -8.24
N ARG A 743 -17.30 16.99 -9.22
CA ARG A 743 -17.74 16.50 -10.53
C ARG A 743 -18.53 15.18 -10.42
N PHE A 744 -18.12 14.29 -9.54
CA PHE A 744 -18.87 13.04 -9.25
C PHE A 744 -20.22 13.34 -8.61
N ARG A 745 -20.30 14.30 -7.68
CA ARG A 745 -21.58 14.73 -7.10
C ARG A 745 -22.52 15.34 -8.11
N LEU A 746 -21.99 16.19 -8.99
CA LEU A 746 -22.78 16.77 -10.09
C LEU A 746 -23.32 15.69 -11.02
N ALA A 747 -22.52 14.67 -11.34
CA ALA A 747 -23.01 13.54 -12.12
C ALA A 747 -24.15 12.80 -11.40
N ALA A 748 -24.02 12.57 -10.09
CA ALA A 748 -25.09 11.95 -9.30
C ALA A 748 -26.36 12.81 -9.19
N GLN A 749 -26.24 14.13 -9.37
CA GLN A 749 -27.35 15.07 -9.41
C GLN A 749 -27.93 15.26 -10.82
N GLY A 750 -27.37 14.60 -11.84
CA GLY A 750 -27.80 14.77 -13.23
C GLY A 750 -27.31 16.04 -13.92
N LYS A 751 -26.40 16.79 -13.30
CA LYS A 751 -25.86 18.06 -13.80
C LYS A 751 -24.60 17.88 -14.69
N HIS A 752 -23.95 16.72 -14.66
CA HIS A 752 -22.80 16.40 -15.53
C HIS A 752 -23.28 15.84 -16.88
N LYS A 753 -22.73 16.35 -17.99
CA LYS A 753 -23.16 15.94 -19.35
C LYS A 753 -22.59 14.59 -19.81
N GLY A 754 -21.56 14.07 -19.12
CA GLY A 754 -20.91 12.80 -19.42
C GLY A 754 -21.56 11.59 -18.73
N LYS A 755 -20.73 10.64 -18.30
CA LYS A 755 -21.18 9.42 -17.61
C LYS A 755 -21.94 9.72 -16.32
N GLN A 756 -23.03 8.97 -16.12
CA GLN A 756 -23.92 9.09 -14.97
C GLN A 756 -23.88 7.80 -14.13
N PRO A 757 -24.01 7.90 -12.79
CA PRO A 757 -24.15 6.70 -11.97
C PRO A 757 -25.51 6.04 -12.15
N PRO A 758 -25.60 4.70 -12.06
CA PRO A 758 -26.86 4.00 -11.92
C PRO A 758 -27.67 4.54 -10.73
N ASP A 759 -29.01 4.53 -10.82
CA ASP A 759 -29.89 5.13 -9.79
C ASP A 759 -29.62 4.58 -8.38
N ARG A 760 -29.31 3.27 -8.25
CA ARG A 760 -28.96 2.64 -6.99
C ARG A 760 -27.71 3.23 -6.30
N LEU A 761 -26.81 3.88 -7.06
CA LEU A 761 -25.56 4.44 -6.55
C LEU A 761 -25.58 5.97 -6.38
N ARG A 762 -26.61 6.66 -6.89
CA ARG A 762 -26.67 8.15 -6.83
C ARG A 762 -26.55 8.68 -5.41
N GLN A 763 -27.34 8.11 -4.48
CA GLN A 763 -27.30 8.54 -3.07
C GLN A 763 -25.93 8.30 -2.44
N ARG A 764 -25.30 7.14 -2.71
CA ARG A 764 -23.95 6.81 -2.24
C ARG A 764 -22.92 7.85 -2.71
N VAL A 765 -22.92 8.18 -4.02
CA VAL A 765 -22.02 9.18 -4.58
C VAL A 765 -22.27 10.55 -3.96
N GLN A 766 -23.52 10.97 -3.82
CA GLN A 766 -23.86 12.26 -3.17
C GLN A 766 -23.38 12.34 -1.72
N THR A 767 -23.44 11.22 -0.98
CA THR A 767 -23.07 11.18 0.44
C THR A 767 -21.56 11.25 0.63
N TYR A 768 -20.80 10.38 -0.05
CA TYR A 768 -19.38 10.17 0.26
C TYR A 768 -18.41 11.03 -0.56
N PHE A 769 -18.81 11.54 -1.73
CA PHE A 769 -17.96 12.29 -2.64
C PHE A 769 -17.97 13.80 -2.37
N ASP A 770 -17.86 14.18 -1.10
CA ASP A 770 -17.83 15.59 -0.74
C ASP A 770 -16.49 16.22 -1.12
N PRO A 771 -16.47 17.39 -1.80
CA PRO A 771 -15.25 18.11 -2.15
C PRO A 771 -14.44 18.57 -0.94
N LEU A 772 -15.10 18.75 0.22
CA LEU A 772 -14.48 19.08 1.50
C LEU A 772 -14.45 17.86 2.41
N PRO A 773 -13.47 17.73 3.30
CA PRO A 773 -13.41 16.62 4.22
C PRO A 773 -14.57 16.68 5.23
N PHE A 774 -15.03 15.51 5.63
CA PHE A 774 -16.07 15.34 6.64
C PHE A 774 -15.89 13.98 7.34
N TYR A 775 -16.51 13.83 8.50
CA TYR A 775 -16.50 12.58 9.26
C TYR A 775 -17.81 11.81 9.08
N TYR A 776 -17.69 10.52 8.93
CA TYR A 776 -18.74 9.53 9.11
C TYR A 776 -18.19 8.33 9.86
N ALA A 777 -19.01 7.70 10.68
CA ALA A 777 -18.62 6.50 11.41
C ALA A 777 -18.28 5.36 10.43
N PRO A 778 -17.34 4.47 10.77
CA PRO A 778 -17.07 3.29 9.97
C PRO A 778 -18.33 2.53 9.56
N LEU A 779 -18.35 2.00 8.32
CA LEU A 779 -19.56 1.35 7.78
C LEU A 779 -19.98 0.12 8.60
N GLU A 780 -19.04 -0.65 9.12
CA GLU A 780 -19.35 -1.82 9.96
C GLU A 780 -19.99 -1.41 11.29
N GLU A 781 -19.61 -0.25 11.85
CA GLU A 781 -20.26 0.30 13.04
C GLU A 781 -21.71 0.68 12.75
N GLN A 782 -22.00 1.19 11.55
CA GLN A 782 -23.37 1.49 11.12
C GLN A 782 -24.21 0.22 10.85
N ALA A 783 -23.56 -0.88 10.48
CA ALA A 783 -24.19 -2.16 10.14
C ALA A 783 -24.36 -3.11 11.34
N THR A 784 -23.80 -2.74 12.50
CA THR A 784 -23.68 -3.65 13.66
C THR A 784 -24.34 -3.05 14.89
N ASP A 785 -24.99 -3.89 15.69
CA ASP A 785 -25.45 -3.50 17.03
C ASP A 785 -24.24 -3.31 17.96
N THR A 786 -23.82 -2.05 18.12
CA THR A 786 -22.66 -1.68 18.94
C THR A 786 -22.87 -1.90 20.44
N THR A 787 -24.12 -2.06 20.91
CA THR A 787 -24.43 -2.44 22.28
C THR A 787 -24.09 -3.90 22.52
N ARG A 788 -24.41 -4.78 21.57
CA ARG A 788 -24.09 -6.20 21.62
C ARG A 788 -22.63 -6.50 21.30
N TYR A 789 -22.03 -5.72 20.41
CA TYR A 789 -20.63 -5.88 19.98
C TYR A 789 -19.84 -4.59 20.28
N PRO A 790 -19.55 -4.31 21.56
CA PRO A 790 -19.08 -3.00 21.99
C PRO A 790 -17.61 -2.69 21.68
N LEU A 791 -16.80 -3.71 21.38
CA LEU A 791 -15.36 -3.56 21.24
C LEU A 791 -14.93 -3.49 19.78
N ASN A 792 -13.92 -2.67 19.50
CA ASN A 792 -13.20 -2.68 18.24
C ASN A 792 -12.12 -3.77 18.25
N ALA A 793 -11.95 -4.53 17.15
CA ALA A 793 -10.89 -5.52 17.02
C ALA A 793 -9.90 -5.13 15.95
N VAL A 794 -8.65 -4.92 16.33
CA VAL A 794 -7.59 -4.52 15.39
C VAL A 794 -6.44 -5.52 15.37
N THR A 795 -5.73 -5.56 14.25
CA THR A 795 -4.51 -6.36 14.12
C THR A 795 -3.29 -5.49 13.90
N GLN A 796 -2.18 -5.93 14.43
CA GLN A 796 -0.89 -5.32 14.19
C GLN A 796 0.09 -6.36 13.64
N ARG A 797 0.95 -5.93 12.73
CA ARG A 797 2.02 -6.79 12.23
C ARG A 797 3.12 -6.90 13.27
N PRO A 798 3.55 -8.12 13.64
CA PRO A 798 4.66 -8.27 14.56
C PRO A 798 5.97 -7.84 13.90
N MET A 799 6.86 -7.22 14.68
CA MET A 799 8.15 -6.75 14.18
C MET A 799 9.03 -7.89 13.64
N ALA A 800 8.93 -9.06 14.25
CA ALA A 800 9.74 -10.23 13.88
C ALA A 800 9.14 -11.07 12.72
N MET A 801 7.92 -10.80 12.27
CA MET A 801 7.28 -11.52 11.15
C MET A 801 6.68 -10.56 10.14
N TYR A 802 6.66 -10.96 8.87
CA TYR A 802 6.05 -10.18 7.78
C TYR A 802 4.82 -10.91 7.22
N HIS A 803 3.66 -10.62 7.78
CA HIS A 803 2.40 -11.31 7.46
C HIS A 803 2.55 -12.84 7.55
N SER A 804 2.04 -13.59 6.56
CA SER A 804 2.18 -15.04 6.50
C SER A 804 3.52 -15.55 5.97
N TRP A 805 4.41 -14.66 5.52
CA TRP A 805 5.64 -15.06 4.82
C TRP A 805 6.68 -15.78 5.66
N ASP A 806 6.67 -15.55 6.97
CA ASP A 806 7.69 -16.03 7.88
C ASP A 806 7.19 -17.16 8.78
N SER A 807 6.02 -17.70 8.50
CA SER A 807 5.37 -18.70 9.35
C SER A 807 6.17 -20.01 9.46
N GLN A 808 6.90 -20.37 8.42
CA GLN A 808 7.79 -21.52 8.39
C GLN A 808 9.17 -21.22 8.98
N ASN A 809 9.46 -19.97 9.34
CA ASN A 809 10.78 -19.55 9.83
C ASN A 809 10.96 -19.93 11.29
N ALA A 810 11.74 -20.97 11.56
CA ALA A 810 11.92 -21.53 12.91
C ALA A 810 12.54 -20.54 13.91
N TRP A 811 13.42 -19.62 13.46
CA TRP A 811 14.01 -18.63 14.36
C TRP A 811 12.98 -17.58 14.79
N LEU A 812 12.15 -17.12 13.87
CA LEU A 812 11.14 -16.10 14.16
C LEU A 812 9.98 -16.68 14.99
N ARG A 813 9.67 -17.96 14.82
CA ARG A 813 8.69 -18.69 15.64
C ARG A 813 9.10 -18.80 17.10
N GLN A 814 10.37 -18.74 17.43
CA GLN A 814 10.83 -18.67 18.82
C GLN A 814 10.45 -17.34 19.49
N ILE A 815 10.32 -16.27 18.70
CA ILE A 815 9.89 -14.94 19.19
C ILE A 815 8.35 -14.89 19.27
N HIS A 816 7.66 -15.40 18.25
CA HIS A 816 6.20 -15.42 18.17
C HIS A 816 5.70 -16.86 17.96
N THR A 817 5.54 -17.59 19.04
CA THR A 817 5.15 -19.00 18.99
C THR A 817 3.69 -19.18 18.64
N TYR A 818 2.80 -18.36 19.21
CA TYR A 818 1.36 -18.34 18.94
C TYR A 818 0.74 -16.98 19.32
N ASN A 819 -0.51 -16.73 18.94
CA ASN A 819 -1.21 -15.49 19.26
C ASN A 819 -1.91 -15.51 20.62
N PHE A 820 -1.92 -14.33 21.24
CA PHE A 820 -2.87 -13.95 22.28
C PHE A 820 -3.75 -12.82 21.78
N LEU A 821 -4.97 -12.69 22.29
CA LEU A 821 -5.73 -11.45 22.21
C LEU A 821 -5.38 -10.57 23.42
N MET A 822 -4.86 -9.40 23.14
CA MET A 822 -4.56 -8.39 24.15
C MET A 822 -5.83 -7.62 24.46
N VAL A 823 -6.20 -7.59 25.72
CA VAL A 823 -7.42 -6.94 26.21
C VAL A 823 -7.05 -6.02 27.37
N ASN A 824 -7.65 -4.82 27.40
CA ASN A 824 -7.48 -3.95 28.55
C ASN A 824 -7.94 -4.70 29.82
N ARG A 825 -7.13 -4.64 30.88
CA ARG A 825 -7.39 -5.38 32.13
C ARG A 825 -8.77 -5.11 32.71
N ARG A 826 -9.24 -3.85 32.69
CA ARG A 826 -10.56 -3.48 33.19
C ARG A 826 -11.66 -4.15 32.38
N THR A 827 -11.53 -4.11 31.05
CA THR A 827 -12.47 -4.72 30.11
C THR A 827 -12.52 -6.23 30.30
N ALA A 828 -11.36 -6.91 30.36
CA ALA A 828 -11.31 -8.36 30.58
C ALA A 828 -11.94 -8.79 31.91
N LEU A 829 -11.65 -8.08 33.00
CA LEU A 829 -12.22 -8.37 34.33
C LEU A 829 -13.73 -8.11 34.39
N ALA A 830 -14.24 -7.09 33.70
CA ALA A 830 -15.68 -6.82 33.60
C ALA A 830 -16.44 -7.97 32.92
N GLU A 831 -15.79 -8.66 31.97
CA GLU A 831 -16.35 -9.83 31.27
C GLU A 831 -16.00 -11.16 31.98
N GLY A 832 -15.40 -11.14 33.16
CA GLY A 832 -15.05 -12.33 33.94
C GLY A 832 -13.90 -13.14 33.33
N ILE A 833 -13.02 -12.53 32.53
CA ILE A 833 -11.93 -13.20 31.83
C ILE A 833 -10.62 -12.96 32.60
N ALA A 834 -10.01 -14.02 33.11
CA ALA A 834 -8.70 -13.97 33.75
C ALA A 834 -7.54 -13.88 32.73
N ASP A 835 -6.36 -13.39 33.16
CA ASP A 835 -5.16 -13.41 32.31
C ASP A 835 -4.76 -14.86 31.98
N GLY A 836 -4.50 -15.14 30.71
CA GLY A 836 -4.21 -16.49 30.19
C GLY A 836 -5.42 -17.38 29.97
N ALA A 837 -6.63 -16.96 30.37
CA ALA A 837 -7.83 -17.76 30.20
C ALA A 837 -8.22 -17.89 28.71
N TRP A 838 -8.84 -19.03 28.37
CA TRP A 838 -9.49 -19.20 27.07
C TRP A 838 -10.79 -18.40 27.00
N MET A 839 -11.00 -17.77 25.86
CA MET A 839 -12.19 -16.97 25.60
C MET A 839 -12.64 -17.09 24.14
N TRP A 840 -13.87 -16.73 23.90
CA TRP A 840 -14.42 -16.48 22.57
C TRP A 840 -14.34 -15.01 22.22
N VAL A 841 -14.01 -14.75 20.98
CA VAL A 841 -14.13 -13.45 20.32
C VAL A 841 -15.15 -13.64 19.21
N GLU A 842 -16.22 -12.88 19.24
CA GLU A 842 -17.36 -13.03 18.35
C GLU A 842 -17.74 -11.70 17.71
N SER A 843 -17.91 -11.70 16.40
CA SER A 843 -18.56 -10.65 15.62
C SER A 843 -19.94 -11.13 15.17
N PRO A 844 -20.78 -10.29 14.53
CA PRO A 844 -22.02 -10.76 13.91
C PRO A 844 -21.81 -11.87 12.86
N TRP A 845 -20.59 -12.01 12.34
CA TRP A 845 -20.26 -12.83 11.18
C TRP A 845 -19.56 -14.14 11.51
N GLY A 846 -19.00 -14.25 12.69
CA GLY A 846 -18.27 -15.46 13.09
C GLY A 846 -17.65 -15.35 14.48
N LYS A 847 -17.02 -16.43 14.93
CA LYS A 847 -16.31 -16.46 16.21
C LYS A 847 -15.02 -17.26 16.11
N VAL A 848 -14.04 -16.85 16.91
CA VAL A 848 -12.76 -17.55 17.11
C VAL A 848 -12.49 -17.72 18.59
N ARG A 849 -11.78 -18.79 18.94
CA ARG A 849 -11.34 -19.06 20.31
C ARG A 849 -9.86 -18.75 20.45
N CYS A 850 -9.50 -18.05 21.51
CA CYS A 850 -8.12 -17.67 21.77
C CYS A 850 -7.86 -17.51 23.28
N GLN A 851 -6.57 -17.34 23.64
CA GLN A 851 -6.20 -17.01 25.02
C GLN A 851 -6.12 -15.50 25.20
N CYS A 852 -6.64 -15.03 26.33
CA CYS A 852 -6.55 -13.62 26.76
C CYS A 852 -5.16 -13.30 27.29
N ARG A 853 -4.70 -12.08 27.01
CA ARG A 853 -3.60 -11.45 27.73
C ARG A 853 -4.03 -10.06 28.20
N HIS A 854 -4.01 -9.84 29.51
CA HIS A 854 -4.28 -8.52 30.07
C HIS A 854 -3.18 -7.53 29.71
N SER A 855 -3.58 -6.31 29.34
CA SER A 855 -2.63 -5.25 28.97
C SER A 855 -3.19 -3.87 29.33
N GLU A 856 -2.36 -3.04 29.99
CA GLU A 856 -2.66 -1.61 30.19
C GLU A 856 -2.22 -0.76 28.98
N ALA A 857 -1.59 -1.37 27.99
CA ALA A 857 -1.12 -0.72 26.76
C ALA A 857 -2.15 -0.75 25.62
N VAL A 858 -3.44 -0.90 25.96
CA VAL A 858 -4.56 -0.98 25.02
C VAL A 858 -5.67 -0.04 25.47
N GLU A 859 -6.23 0.71 24.54
CA GLU A 859 -7.44 1.51 24.77
C GLU A 859 -8.58 0.60 25.23
N PRO A 860 -9.35 0.95 26.29
CA PRO A 860 -10.33 0.04 26.91
C PRO A 860 -11.43 -0.50 25.98
N GLY A 861 -11.84 0.26 24.97
CA GLY A 861 -12.82 -0.15 23.97
C GLY A 861 -12.26 -0.99 22.83
N THR A 862 -10.98 -1.37 22.90
CA THR A 862 -10.26 -2.04 21.82
C THR A 862 -9.66 -3.35 22.30
N VAL A 863 -9.70 -4.38 21.42
CA VAL A 863 -8.91 -5.61 21.55
C VAL A 863 -7.96 -5.72 20.38
N TRP A 864 -6.77 -6.26 20.57
CA TRP A 864 -5.80 -6.38 19.50
C TRP A 864 -4.97 -7.66 19.55
N THR A 865 -4.46 -8.04 18.40
CA THR A 865 -3.59 -9.21 18.27
C THR A 865 -2.57 -9.01 17.14
N TRP A 866 -1.56 -9.87 17.08
CA TRP A 866 -0.69 -9.97 15.92
C TRP A 866 -1.42 -10.60 14.74
N ASN A 867 -1.23 -10.06 13.52
CA ASN A 867 -1.81 -10.68 12.33
C ASN A 867 -0.99 -11.90 11.88
N ALA A 868 -1.65 -12.82 11.18
CA ALA A 868 -1.05 -13.91 10.39
C ALA A 868 -0.22 -14.96 11.18
N ILE A 869 -0.36 -15.07 12.50
CA ILE A 869 0.32 -16.10 13.28
C ILE A 869 -0.47 -17.41 13.29
N GLY A 870 -1.79 -17.41 13.36
CA GLY A 870 -2.62 -18.62 13.23
C GLY A 870 -2.44 -19.29 11.86
N LYS A 871 -2.31 -20.63 11.83
CA LYS A 871 -2.09 -21.45 10.62
C LYS A 871 -2.99 -22.66 10.60
N ALA A 872 -3.37 -23.11 9.40
CA ALA A 872 -4.02 -24.39 9.24
C ALA A 872 -3.06 -25.54 9.59
N ALA A 873 -3.61 -26.65 10.11
CA ALA A 873 -2.82 -27.81 10.45
C ALA A 873 -2.09 -28.37 9.21
N GLY A 874 -0.78 -28.55 9.32
CA GLY A 874 0.07 -29.05 8.24
C GLY A 874 0.47 -28.03 7.18
N ALA A 875 -0.10 -26.82 7.16
CA ALA A 875 0.33 -25.75 6.25
C ALA A 875 1.77 -25.33 6.54
N TRP A 876 2.50 -24.90 5.51
CA TRP A 876 3.89 -24.44 5.64
C TRP A 876 4.84 -25.50 6.22
N SER A 877 4.53 -26.78 6.03
CA SER A 877 5.24 -27.90 6.64
C SER A 877 5.31 -27.86 8.19
N LEU A 878 4.39 -27.16 8.83
CA LEU A 878 4.23 -27.18 10.27
C LEU A 878 3.63 -28.54 10.71
N ALA A 879 4.10 -29.04 11.86
CA ALA A 879 3.47 -30.20 12.46
C ALA A 879 1.96 -29.93 12.71
N PRO A 880 1.07 -30.93 12.53
CA PRO A 880 -0.37 -30.74 12.74
C PRO A 880 -0.73 -30.22 14.13
N ASP A 881 0.09 -30.52 15.12
CA ASP A 881 -0.04 -30.08 16.51
C ASP A 881 0.82 -28.87 16.86
N ALA A 882 1.38 -28.16 15.88
CA ALA A 882 2.14 -26.92 16.11
C ALA A 882 1.26 -25.88 16.82
N ASN A 883 1.88 -25.04 17.65
CA ASN A 883 1.19 -24.04 18.44
C ASN A 883 0.36 -23.10 17.58
N GLU A 884 0.85 -22.73 16.39
CA GLU A 884 0.17 -21.87 15.42
C GLU A 884 -1.12 -22.51 14.91
N SER A 885 -1.16 -23.83 14.81
CA SER A 885 -2.35 -24.59 14.39
C SER A 885 -3.34 -24.83 15.53
N ARG A 886 -2.86 -24.91 16.77
CA ARG A 886 -3.65 -25.24 17.98
C ARG A 886 -4.09 -24.02 18.78
N GLN A 887 -3.21 -23.07 18.97
CA GLN A 887 -3.40 -21.91 19.87
C GLN A 887 -3.38 -20.57 19.14
N GLY A 888 -2.76 -20.48 17.96
CA GLY A 888 -2.83 -19.31 17.13
C GLY A 888 -4.23 -19.12 16.54
N PHE A 889 -4.58 -17.91 16.16
CA PHE A 889 -5.88 -17.57 15.56
C PHE A 889 -5.77 -16.35 14.63
N LEU A 890 -6.79 -16.16 13.80
CA LEU A 890 -6.91 -15.01 12.91
C LEU A 890 -8.24 -14.30 13.14
N LEU A 891 -8.21 -12.98 13.24
CA LEU A 891 -9.42 -12.15 13.23
C LEU A 891 -10.11 -12.11 11.86
N ASN A 892 -9.46 -12.54 10.79
CA ASN A 892 -10.03 -12.61 9.44
C ASN A 892 -11.33 -13.44 9.34
N HIS A 893 -11.51 -14.40 10.24
CA HIS A 893 -12.75 -15.19 10.33
C HIS A 893 -13.95 -14.39 10.87
N LEU A 894 -13.70 -13.20 11.44
CA LEU A 894 -14.69 -12.32 12.05
C LEU A 894 -15.12 -11.17 11.15
N ILE A 895 -14.43 -10.97 10.03
CA ILE A 895 -14.67 -9.85 9.12
C ILE A 895 -15.64 -10.30 8.03
N ARG A 896 -16.59 -9.47 7.67
CA ARG A 896 -17.45 -9.69 6.52
C ARG A 896 -17.07 -8.78 5.36
N GLU A 897 -17.02 -9.35 4.16
CA GLU A 897 -16.66 -8.62 2.95
C GLU A 897 -17.77 -7.67 2.48
N GLU A 898 -19.04 -8.05 2.69
CA GLU A 898 -20.20 -7.26 2.34
C GLU A 898 -21.11 -7.05 3.55
N LEU A 899 -21.48 -5.82 3.80
CA LEU A 899 -22.32 -5.42 4.93
C LEU A 899 -23.80 -5.30 4.52
N PRO A 900 -24.75 -5.79 5.35
CA PRO A 900 -26.16 -5.62 5.11
C PRO A 900 -26.59 -4.21 5.57
N LEU A 901 -26.14 -3.16 4.88
CA LEU A 901 -26.59 -1.82 5.15
C LEU A 901 -27.88 -1.52 4.38
N GLN A 902 -28.86 -0.98 5.07
CA GLN A 902 -30.11 -0.49 4.49
C GLN A 902 -29.93 0.79 3.66
N ALA A 903 -28.72 1.13 3.30
CA ALA A 903 -28.31 2.37 2.66
C ALA A 903 -28.52 2.38 1.13
N GLY A 904 -29.53 1.67 0.64
CA GLY A 904 -29.92 1.76 -0.77
C GLY A 904 -31.37 1.31 -0.99
N PRO A 905 -32.06 1.83 -1.99
CA PRO A 905 -33.33 1.29 -2.41
C PRO A 905 -33.20 -0.21 -2.71
N GLY A 906 -33.91 -1.08 -2.00
CA GLY A 906 -33.91 -2.50 -2.24
C GLY A 906 -33.08 -3.38 -1.31
N GLY A 907 -32.47 -2.85 -0.24
CA GLY A 907 -31.74 -3.67 0.75
C GLY A 907 -30.43 -4.29 0.24
N ALA A 908 -29.79 -3.68 -0.74
CA ALA A 908 -28.54 -4.15 -1.31
C ALA A 908 -27.40 -4.14 -0.29
N THR A 909 -26.57 -5.20 -0.29
CA THR A 909 -25.32 -5.24 0.46
C THR A 909 -24.31 -4.25 -0.11
N ILE A 910 -23.46 -3.68 0.74
CA ILE A 910 -22.32 -2.84 0.30
C ILE A 910 -21.01 -3.51 0.70
N SER A 911 -19.96 -3.29 -0.08
CA SER A 911 -18.62 -3.76 0.27
C SER A 911 -18.15 -3.12 1.57
N ASN A 912 -17.57 -3.93 2.48
CA ASN A 912 -16.91 -3.47 3.71
C ASN A 912 -15.55 -2.84 3.37
N SER A 913 -15.63 -1.71 2.72
CA SER A 913 -14.49 -0.98 2.16
C SER A 913 -14.81 0.51 2.07
N ASP A 914 -13.77 1.30 1.83
CA ASP A 914 -13.94 2.73 1.59
C ASP A 914 -14.79 2.98 0.32
N PRO A 915 -15.85 3.81 0.39
CA PRO A 915 -16.78 4.04 -0.72
C PRO A 915 -16.14 4.68 -1.97
N ILE A 916 -14.98 5.30 -1.83
CA ILE A 916 -14.32 6.04 -2.90
C ILE A 916 -13.20 5.18 -3.52
N THR A 917 -12.37 4.56 -2.70
CA THR A 917 -11.19 3.84 -3.16
C THR A 917 -11.36 2.32 -3.19
N GLY A 918 -12.36 1.81 -2.45
CA GLY A 918 -12.55 0.38 -2.26
C GLY A 918 -11.53 -0.28 -1.34
N GLN A 919 -10.72 0.47 -0.60
CA GLN A 919 -9.81 -0.13 0.35
C GLN A 919 -10.54 -0.95 1.39
N ALA A 920 -10.11 -2.19 1.59
CA ALA A 920 -10.68 -3.10 2.59
C ALA A 920 -10.59 -2.51 4.01
N ALA A 921 -11.69 -2.54 4.75
CA ALA A 921 -11.85 -1.97 6.09
C ALA A 921 -11.45 -2.98 7.17
N TRP A 922 -10.17 -3.32 7.23
CA TRP A 922 -9.64 -4.35 8.13
C TRP A 922 -9.82 -4.07 9.62
N TYR A 923 -9.97 -2.81 10.01
CA TYR A 923 -9.96 -2.36 11.41
C TYR A 923 -11.31 -1.83 11.88
N ASP A 924 -12.37 -2.01 11.09
CA ASP A 924 -13.74 -1.62 11.46
C ASP A 924 -14.48 -2.70 12.27
N VAL A 925 -13.86 -3.86 12.47
CA VAL A 925 -14.49 -5.05 13.05
C VAL A 925 -15.01 -4.79 14.46
N ARG A 926 -16.30 -5.08 14.70
CA ARG A 926 -16.94 -4.97 16.01
C ARG A 926 -17.10 -6.36 16.61
N VAL A 927 -16.70 -6.50 17.87
CA VAL A 927 -16.73 -7.79 18.57
C VAL A 927 -17.26 -7.68 20.00
N ARG A 928 -17.65 -8.82 20.55
CA ARG A 928 -17.79 -9.08 21.99
C ARG A 928 -16.83 -10.20 22.39
N ILE A 929 -16.49 -10.22 23.67
CA ILE A 929 -15.65 -11.26 24.27
C ILE A 929 -16.36 -11.89 25.46
N TYR A 930 -16.13 -13.19 25.70
CA TYR A 930 -16.70 -13.90 26.84
C TYR A 930 -15.88 -15.16 27.14
N PRO A 931 -15.90 -15.69 28.39
CA PRO A 931 -15.15 -16.87 28.75
C PRO A 931 -15.52 -18.09 27.89
N ALA A 932 -14.51 -18.87 27.46
CA ALA A 932 -14.72 -20.21 26.91
C ALA A 932 -14.72 -21.25 28.02
N GLN A 933 -15.52 -22.32 27.87
CA GLN A 933 -15.51 -23.42 28.82
C GLN A 933 -14.18 -24.19 28.72
N ALA A 934 -13.66 -24.67 29.85
CA ALA A 934 -12.36 -25.35 29.91
C ALA A 934 -12.31 -26.64 29.08
N ASP A 935 -13.44 -27.31 28.98
CA ASP A 935 -13.65 -28.59 28.28
C ASP A 935 -14.27 -28.43 26.91
N GLU A 936 -14.47 -27.22 26.43
CA GLU A 936 -15.07 -26.95 25.13
C GLU A 936 -14.14 -27.46 24.01
N PRO A 937 -14.55 -28.49 23.24
CA PRO A 937 -13.72 -29.06 22.21
C PRO A 937 -13.60 -28.10 21.02
N GLY A 938 -12.51 -28.20 20.29
CA GLY A 938 -12.38 -27.53 19.02
C GLY A 938 -11.14 -26.72 18.85
N ALA A 939 -10.84 -26.46 17.59
CA ALA A 939 -9.77 -25.58 17.15
C ALA A 939 -10.16 -24.11 17.38
N SER A 940 -9.19 -23.23 17.34
CA SER A 940 -9.39 -21.78 17.49
C SER A 940 -10.25 -21.18 16.35
N TRP A 941 -10.41 -21.91 15.25
CA TRP A 941 -11.26 -21.57 14.09
C TRP A 941 -11.74 -22.83 13.38
N PRO A 942 -12.68 -22.75 12.43
CA PRO A 942 -13.07 -23.89 11.60
C PRO A 942 -11.88 -24.47 10.85
N GLN A 943 -11.54 -25.73 11.13
CA GLN A 943 -10.44 -26.46 10.49
C GLN A 943 -10.95 -27.27 9.29
N ALA A 944 -10.06 -27.56 8.34
CA ALA A 944 -10.28 -28.63 7.39
C ALA A 944 -10.40 -29.98 8.13
N ALA A 945 -11.18 -30.93 7.58
CA ALA A 945 -11.36 -32.24 8.20
C ALA A 945 -10.05 -33.03 8.36
N GLN A 946 -9.08 -32.80 7.48
CA GLN A 946 -7.76 -33.40 7.48
C GLN A 946 -6.67 -32.33 7.52
N PRO A 947 -5.58 -32.54 8.26
CA PRO A 947 -4.40 -31.70 8.17
C PRO A 947 -3.84 -31.72 6.74
N MET A 948 -3.27 -30.60 6.29
CA MET A 948 -2.56 -30.55 5.02
C MET A 948 -1.37 -31.50 5.07
N GLN A 949 -1.23 -32.33 4.03
CA GLN A 949 -0.08 -33.23 3.87
C GLN A 949 1.00 -32.57 3.01
N PRO A 950 2.29 -32.95 3.19
CA PRO A 950 3.34 -32.55 2.26
C PRO A 950 2.99 -32.94 0.82
N VAL A 951 3.19 -32.03 -0.13
CA VAL A 951 2.96 -32.32 -1.55
C VAL A 951 4.25 -32.76 -2.26
N PRO A 952 4.18 -33.50 -3.37
CA PRO A 952 5.34 -33.76 -4.19
C PRO A 952 6.03 -32.44 -4.61
N GLY A 953 7.33 -32.46 -4.82
CA GLY A 953 8.08 -31.27 -5.21
C GLY A 953 8.33 -30.26 -4.08
N MET A 954 8.09 -30.61 -2.84
CA MET A 954 8.64 -29.85 -1.71
C MET A 954 10.15 -30.16 -1.58
N ALA A 955 10.91 -29.17 -1.12
CA ALA A 955 12.31 -29.40 -0.81
C ALA A 955 12.42 -30.45 0.30
N ALA A 956 13.36 -31.39 0.15
CA ALA A 956 13.73 -32.26 1.24
C ALA A 956 14.20 -31.36 2.39
N ALA A 957 13.73 -31.66 3.62
CA ALA A 957 14.29 -31.02 4.81
C ALA A 957 15.81 -31.17 4.74
N PRO A 958 16.60 -30.10 4.86
CA PRO A 958 18.05 -30.22 4.82
C PRO A 958 18.44 -31.27 5.86
N GLU A 959 19.20 -32.30 5.43
CA GLU A 959 19.78 -33.20 6.38
C GLU A 959 20.48 -32.34 7.44
N ARG A 960 20.27 -32.66 8.71
CA ARG A 960 20.82 -31.90 9.87
C ARG A 960 22.36 -31.88 9.90
N ARG A 961 23.00 -32.10 8.79
CA ARG A 961 24.43 -31.96 8.56
C ARG A 961 24.70 -30.49 8.23
N GLY A 962 24.75 -29.71 9.11
CA GLY A 962 25.10 -28.39 8.75
C GLY A 962 25.84 -27.68 9.85
N TRP A 963 25.67 -26.44 9.85
CA TRP A 963 26.30 -25.50 10.71
C TRP A 963 26.11 -25.81 12.22
N MET A 964 24.98 -26.42 12.63
CA MET A 964 24.80 -26.85 14.03
C MET A 964 25.70 -28.02 14.45
N ALA A 965 26.03 -28.92 13.53
CA ALA A 965 27.00 -29.97 13.79
C ALA A 965 28.43 -29.42 13.90
N GLY A 966 28.75 -28.37 13.11
CA GLY A 966 30.03 -27.65 13.20
C GLY A 966 30.21 -26.85 14.49
N LEU A 967 29.12 -26.47 15.15
CA LEU A 967 29.15 -25.79 16.44
C LEU A 967 29.22 -26.74 17.64
N GLY A 968 29.28 -28.06 17.44
CA GLY A 968 29.21 -29.01 18.56
C GLY A 968 27.87 -29.03 19.30
N LEU A 969 26.85 -28.29 18.79
CA LEU A 969 25.50 -28.23 19.34
C LEU A 969 24.65 -29.38 18.82
N GLY A 970 25.17 -30.60 18.90
CA GLY A 970 24.37 -31.79 18.62
C GLY A 970 23.24 -31.89 19.64
N CYS A 971 21.99 -31.72 19.22
CA CYS A 971 20.86 -32.12 20.05
C CYS A 971 21.04 -33.61 20.42
N LYS A 972 21.40 -33.91 21.66
CA LYS A 972 21.20 -35.25 22.21
C LYS A 972 19.73 -35.59 22.00
N LYS A 973 19.44 -36.70 21.31
CA LYS A 973 18.09 -37.26 21.23
C LYS A 973 17.58 -37.35 22.68
N VAL A 974 16.62 -36.52 23.05
CA VAL A 974 15.80 -36.79 24.19
C VAL A 974 14.88 -37.92 23.78
N THR A 975 15.28 -39.13 24.05
CA THR A 975 14.40 -40.30 24.00
C THR A 975 13.37 -40.11 25.11
N ARG A 976 12.14 -39.91 24.73
CA ARG A 976 10.97 -40.31 25.50
C ARG A 976 10.22 -41.36 24.75
#